data_b838d7c459ca77152dec6b97b3358112
#
_entry.id   b838d7c459ca77152dec6b97b3358112
#
_cell.length_a   1.000
_cell.length_b   1.000
_cell.length_c   1.000
_cell.angle_alpha   90.00
_cell.angle_beta   90.00
_cell.angle_gamma   90.00
#
_symmetry.space_group_name_H-M   'P 1'
#
loop_
_entity.id
_entity.type
_entity.pdbx_description
1 polymer ?
#
loop_
_entity_poly.entity_id
_entity_poly.type
_entity_poly.pdbx_seq_one_letter_code
_entity_poly.pdbx_strand_id
1 'polypeptide(L)'
;MSNPAPIRLFSADLDGTLLGNPESSQRFRTAWEAVDRATRPLLVYNSGRLIDDLRRFVDNGTLPAAEYYIGGVGTQVFDVRTGRIMAELHEHLAHGWNLARVREIVGALPGVRPQPDEFQHEFKSSWFLERASPETIRELRRLLVEAQLNVKIVYSSARDLDVLPFNATKGGALRWLCGRLEIPLDAVLVAGDTANDASMFRLPGVRGIIVENALPELYEATVDLPVYSSRHILADGVLDGLCHYGIVCVLPTKEQTRVTHAQMAPGFRMLFTGTRLGSINEKEKQFLVTGYEQALAALKRNITPLGFSACSLSDNTVTGTDANYRSVWARDGAITVWNILHVEDGELRAAALTTLQTLLQATSRIGQVPANVRIDDGQPDYSGVGSIASIDSGLWLVIAIYNYAARTGDHSLLFQHAERLQTIMNWLGAQDSNNDGLLEIPEAGDWTDLFGRSYNVLYDEVLWFRANVCYGRILEFMGQHIRAADYLRGSQRIRSRVLDIFWPTTKPGDPALPATQNRFADRQTSLGDTQYLLAEITPFAFNWRCDVYANILAFLMNLLDVERARTAFRFMWGVGVNQPWPVANLYPVVQAGDPDWRAYYTVNLLNLPHHYHNGGIWPFIGGMWVRFIHRLGFHEVACRELMRLAQLNQLGRDHEWEFNEWAHATTGRPMGKAYQAWSAASFIRACQEVEADPKRLLDE
;
A
#
# COMPACT_ATOMS: atom_id res chain seq x y z
N MET A 1 14.58 -26.07 30.83
CA MET A 1 13.74 -25.94 29.63
C MET A 1 14.10 -27.12 28.75
N SER A 2 13.13 -28.00 28.43
CA SER A 2 13.34 -29.14 27.53
C SER A 2 13.70 -28.61 26.13
N ASN A 3 14.70 -29.20 25.47
CA ASN A 3 15.01 -28.90 24.08
C ASN A 3 13.71 -29.04 23.24
N PRO A 4 13.42 -28.09 22.33
CA PRO A 4 12.23 -28.21 21.49
C PRO A 4 12.31 -29.47 20.65
N ALA A 5 11.16 -30.13 20.44
CA ALA A 5 11.08 -31.35 19.64
C ALA A 5 11.62 -31.12 18.21
N PRO A 6 12.36 -32.08 17.62
CA PRO A 6 12.84 -31.97 16.27
C PRO A 6 11.63 -31.86 15.29
N ILE A 7 11.76 -31.05 14.25
CA ILE A 7 10.71 -30.88 13.25
C ILE A 7 10.66 -32.13 12.38
N ARG A 8 9.46 -32.73 12.28
CA ARG A 8 9.18 -33.96 11.51
C ARG A 8 8.28 -33.69 10.30
N LEU A 9 7.55 -32.55 10.30
CA LEU A 9 6.65 -32.18 9.22
C LEU A 9 6.75 -30.67 8.97
N PHE A 10 6.88 -30.27 7.72
CA PHE A 10 6.82 -28.90 7.26
C PHE A 10 5.62 -28.71 6.32
N SER A 11 4.67 -27.86 6.70
CA SER A 11 3.50 -27.53 5.90
C SER A 11 3.56 -26.09 5.42
N ALA A 12 3.59 -25.88 4.12
CA ALA A 12 3.69 -24.53 3.53
C ALA A 12 2.47 -24.21 2.67
N ASP A 13 1.99 -22.96 2.78
CA ASP A 13 1.14 -22.39 1.74
C ASP A 13 1.93 -22.18 0.44
N LEU A 14 1.24 -21.90 -0.64
CA LEU A 14 1.83 -21.74 -1.97
C LEU A 14 1.79 -20.31 -2.46
N ASP A 15 0.61 -19.76 -2.69
CA ASP A 15 0.43 -18.44 -3.30
C ASP A 15 0.87 -17.34 -2.34
N GLY A 16 1.89 -16.56 -2.71
CA GLY A 16 2.46 -15.55 -1.82
C GLY A 16 3.45 -16.09 -0.78
N THR A 17 3.60 -17.43 -0.67
CA THR A 17 4.53 -18.09 0.27
C THR A 17 5.66 -18.81 -0.46
N LEU A 18 5.37 -19.84 -1.28
CA LEU A 18 6.37 -20.54 -2.08
C LEU A 18 6.36 -20.15 -3.56
N LEU A 19 5.26 -19.56 -4.03
CA LEU A 19 5.05 -19.10 -5.40
C LEU A 19 4.98 -17.58 -5.46
N GLY A 20 5.30 -17.02 -6.63
CA GLY A 20 5.27 -15.59 -6.91
C GLY A 20 6.55 -15.09 -7.59
N ASN A 21 7.68 -15.79 -7.39
CA ASN A 21 8.93 -15.52 -8.08
C ASN A 21 9.59 -16.86 -8.47
N PRO A 22 9.77 -17.16 -9.78
CA PRO A 22 10.34 -18.43 -10.25
C PRO A 22 11.75 -18.73 -9.71
N GLU A 23 12.59 -17.70 -9.60
CA GLU A 23 13.98 -17.89 -9.11
C GLU A 23 14.00 -18.21 -7.60
N SER A 24 13.14 -17.56 -6.83
CA SER A 24 12.97 -17.84 -5.41
C SER A 24 12.45 -19.27 -5.18
N SER A 25 11.42 -19.68 -5.94
CA SER A 25 10.91 -21.07 -5.91
C SER A 25 11.98 -22.09 -6.28
N GLN A 26 12.82 -21.76 -7.28
CA GLN A 26 13.94 -22.63 -7.70
C GLN A 26 15.02 -22.74 -6.61
N ARG A 27 15.36 -21.65 -5.91
CA ARG A 27 16.29 -21.68 -4.77
C ARG A 27 15.75 -22.56 -3.65
N PHE A 28 14.46 -22.39 -3.30
CA PHE A 28 13.80 -23.25 -2.32
C PHE A 28 13.88 -24.73 -2.72
N ARG A 29 13.52 -25.05 -3.95
CA ARG A 29 13.60 -26.43 -4.47
C ARG A 29 15.01 -27.00 -4.32
N THR A 30 16.03 -26.28 -4.81
CA THR A 30 17.42 -26.72 -4.76
C THR A 30 17.89 -26.95 -3.31
N ALA A 31 17.59 -26.02 -2.41
CA ALA A 31 17.99 -26.13 -1.02
C ALA A 31 17.25 -27.27 -0.30
N TRP A 32 15.94 -27.45 -0.56
CA TRP A 32 15.15 -28.53 0.01
C TRP A 32 15.62 -29.92 -0.46
N GLU A 33 15.89 -30.05 -1.76
CA GLU A 33 16.39 -31.32 -2.35
C GLU A 33 17.80 -31.68 -1.83
N ALA A 34 18.59 -30.69 -1.40
CA ALA A 34 19.93 -30.90 -0.83
C ALA A 34 19.91 -31.42 0.62
N VAL A 35 18.78 -31.31 1.33
CA VAL A 35 18.65 -31.86 2.69
C VAL A 35 18.65 -33.37 2.65
N ASP A 36 19.46 -34.03 3.51
CA ASP A 36 19.51 -35.48 3.61
C ASP A 36 18.10 -36.06 3.90
N ARG A 37 17.68 -36.98 3.05
CA ARG A 37 16.39 -37.66 3.12
C ARG A 37 16.12 -38.33 4.47
N ALA A 38 17.14 -38.77 5.17
CA ALA A 38 17.02 -39.41 6.48
C ALA A 38 16.61 -38.45 7.59
N THR A 39 16.93 -37.16 7.45
CA THR A 39 16.69 -36.11 8.45
C THR A 39 15.66 -35.07 8.00
N ARG A 40 15.34 -35.06 6.71
CA ARG A 40 14.41 -34.10 6.12
C ARG A 40 12.97 -34.33 6.62
N PRO A 41 12.28 -33.27 7.11
CA PRO A 41 10.88 -33.36 7.46
C PRO A 41 9.99 -33.75 6.26
N LEU A 42 8.83 -34.35 6.52
CA LEU A 42 7.81 -34.52 5.49
C LEU A 42 7.35 -33.15 4.99
N LEU A 43 7.28 -32.97 3.67
CA LEU A 43 6.77 -31.75 3.06
C LEU A 43 5.29 -31.90 2.72
N VAL A 44 4.53 -30.89 3.10
CA VAL A 44 3.08 -30.79 2.83
C VAL A 44 2.77 -29.47 2.18
N TYR A 45 2.22 -29.48 0.97
CA TYR A 45 1.65 -28.27 0.38
C TYR A 45 0.21 -28.11 0.84
N ASN A 46 -0.15 -26.92 1.39
CA ASN A 46 -1.43 -26.66 2.02
C ASN A 46 -2.05 -25.39 1.48
N SER A 47 -2.85 -25.50 0.44
CA SER A 47 -3.32 -24.37 -0.36
C SER A 47 -4.84 -24.33 -0.52
N GLY A 48 -5.35 -23.15 -0.91
CA GLY A 48 -6.70 -22.98 -1.40
C GLY A 48 -6.96 -23.61 -2.77
N ARG A 49 -5.88 -23.91 -3.51
CA ARG A 49 -5.94 -24.52 -4.85
C ARG A 49 -6.41 -25.98 -4.79
N LEU A 50 -6.90 -26.47 -5.92
CA LEU A 50 -7.26 -27.88 -6.08
C LEU A 50 -6.00 -28.77 -6.19
N ILE A 51 -6.14 -30.06 -5.87
CA ILE A 51 -5.04 -31.02 -5.86
C ILE A 51 -4.34 -31.09 -7.24
N ASP A 52 -5.08 -31.04 -8.33
CA ASP A 52 -4.49 -31.09 -9.68
C ASP A 52 -3.60 -29.89 -10.00
N ASP A 53 -3.92 -28.70 -9.48
CA ASP A 53 -3.06 -27.53 -9.62
C ASP A 53 -1.78 -27.67 -8.80
N LEU A 54 -1.86 -28.24 -7.59
CA LEU A 54 -0.68 -28.50 -6.76
C LEU A 54 0.28 -29.48 -7.46
N ARG A 55 -0.26 -30.52 -8.08
CA ARG A 55 0.53 -31.49 -8.85
C ARG A 55 1.28 -30.84 -10.00
N ARG A 56 0.64 -29.93 -10.75
CA ARG A 56 1.28 -29.25 -11.88
C ARG A 56 2.56 -28.51 -11.49
N PHE A 57 2.63 -27.89 -10.30
CA PHE A 57 3.84 -27.19 -9.84
C PHE A 57 5.00 -28.14 -9.52
N VAL A 58 4.70 -29.37 -9.15
CA VAL A 58 5.70 -30.41 -8.94
C VAL A 58 6.08 -31.04 -10.28
N ASP A 59 5.11 -31.38 -11.13
CA ASP A 59 5.32 -32.05 -12.42
C ASP A 59 6.12 -31.17 -13.39
N ASN A 60 5.91 -29.86 -13.39
CA ASN A 60 6.67 -28.92 -14.22
C ASN A 60 8.01 -28.48 -13.60
N GLY A 61 8.35 -28.99 -12.42
CA GLY A 61 9.61 -28.72 -11.76
C GLY A 61 9.72 -27.37 -11.06
N THR A 62 8.63 -26.65 -10.84
CA THR A 62 8.63 -25.38 -10.08
C THR A 62 8.91 -25.62 -8.60
N LEU A 63 8.31 -26.65 -8.01
CA LEU A 63 8.44 -27.02 -6.60
C LEU A 63 9.02 -28.42 -6.43
N PRO A 64 9.69 -28.74 -5.30
CA PRO A 64 10.15 -30.08 -5.01
C PRO A 64 8.98 -31.05 -4.78
N ALA A 65 9.24 -32.33 -4.89
CA ALA A 65 8.26 -33.36 -4.54
C ALA A 65 7.90 -33.26 -3.04
N ALA A 66 6.61 -33.27 -2.75
CA ALA A 66 6.08 -33.32 -1.38
C ALA A 66 5.41 -34.69 -1.13
N GLU A 67 5.26 -35.06 0.13
CA GLU A 67 4.64 -36.31 0.53
C GLU A 67 3.12 -36.23 0.54
N TYR A 68 2.56 -35.03 0.84
CA TYR A 68 1.12 -34.82 0.89
C TYR A 68 0.73 -33.47 0.28
N TYR A 69 -0.48 -33.42 -0.28
CA TYR A 69 -1.13 -32.18 -0.68
C TYR A 69 -2.43 -31.99 0.09
N ILE A 70 -2.63 -30.83 0.68
CA ILE A 70 -3.89 -30.36 1.27
C ILE A 70 -4.44 -29.31 0.33
N GLY A 71 -5.58 -29.58 -0.29
CA GLY A 71 -6.24 -28.71 -1.26
C GLY A 71 -7.59 -28.23 -0.79
N GLY A 72 -8.17 -27.27 -1.57
CA GLY A 72 -9.52 -26.76 -1.36
C GLY A 72 -9.75 -26.15 0.04
N VAL A 73 -8.75 -25.42 0.56
CA VAL A 73 -8.81 -24.84 1.93
C VAL A 73 -8.99 -25.91 3.01
N GLY A 74 -8.40 -27.10 2.84
CA GLY A 74 -8.48 -28.18 3.82
C GLY A 74 -9.66 -29.12 3.65
N THR A 75 -10.30 -29.15 2.49
CA THR A 75 -11.38 -30.11 2.17
C THR A 75 -10.88 -31.43 1.60
N GLN A 76 -9.63 -31.46 1.10
CA GLN A 76 -9.03 -32.65 0.50
C GLN A 76 -7.60 -32.83 1.01
N VAL A 77 -7.22 -34.09 1.26
CA VAL A 77 -5.82 -34.50 1.50
C VAL A 77 -5.46 -35.61 0.51
N PHE A 78 -4.37 -35.40 -0.19
CA PHE A 78 -3.87 -36.35 -1.19
C PHE A 78 -2.54 -36.94 -0.71
N ASP A 79 -2.44 -38.24 -0.65
CA ASP A 79 -1.20 -38.99 -0.38
C ASP A 79 -0.49 -39.26 -1.70
N VAL A 80 0.65 -38.62 -1.90
CA VAL A 80 1.44 -38.71 -3.15
C VAL A 80 1.98 -40.14 -3.37
N ARG A 81 2.33 -40.86 -2.29
CA ARG A 81 2.87 -42.18 -2.35
C ARG A 81 1.84 -43.21 -2.86
N THR A 82 0.59 -43.08 -2.44
CA THR A 82 -0.51 -43.96 -2.86
C THR A 82 -1.21 -43.49 -4.13
N GLY A 83 -1.02 -42.22 -4.50
CA GLY A 83 -1.69 -41.58 -5.62
C GLY A 83 -3.19 -41.35 -5.41
N ARG A 84 -3.68 -41.28 -4.15
CA ARG A 84 -5.11 -41.25 -3.80
C ARG A 84 -5.45 -40.13 -2.83
N ILE A 85 -6.66 -39.63 -2.94
CA ILE A 85 -7.27 -38.78 -1.93
C ILE A 85 -7.57 -39.65 -0.71
N MET A 86 -7.23 -39.16 0.48
CA MET A 86 -7.50 -39.83 1.76
C MET A 86 -8.97 -39.63 2.13
N ALA A 87 -9.83 -40.61 1.76
CA ALA A 87 -11.27 -40.52 1.91
C ALA A 87 -11.72 -40.46 3.40
N GLU A 88 -10.87 -40.90 4.32
CA GLU A 88 -11.16 -40.86 5.77
C GLU A 88 -11.27 -39.41 6.30
N LEU A 89 -10.72 -38.42 5.61
CA LEU A 89 -10.94 -37.01 5.92
C LEU A 89 -12.44 -36.66 5.76
N HIS A 90 -13.13 -37.28 4.81
CA HIS A 90 -14.54 -37.02 4.55
C HIS A 90 -15.41 -37.40 5.80
N GLU A 91 -15.07 -38.45 6.50
CA GLU A 91 -15.75 -38.80 7.74
C GLU A 91 -15.57 -37.72 8.83
N HIS A 92 -14.36 -37.15 8.89
CA HIS A 92 -14.05 -36.08 9.82
C HIS A 92 -14.78 -34.76 9.46
N LEU A 93 -14.92 -34.45 8.17
CA LEU A 93 -15.62 -33.28 7.67
C LEU A 93 -17.14 -33.45 7.71
N ALA A 94 -17.64 -34.67 7.57
CA ALA A 94 -19.08 -34.96 7.58
C ALA A 94 -19.74 -34.75 8.96
N HIS A 95 -18.96 -34.70 10.02
CA HIS A 95 -19.51 -34.53 11.37
C HIS A 95 -20.20 -33.18 11.56
N GLY A 96 -21.53 -33.19 11.68
CA GLY A 96 -22.34 -31.96 11.76
C GLY A 96 -22.43 -31.19 10.41
N TRP A 97 -22.08 -31.82 9.29
CA TRP A 97 -22.24 -31.30 7.95
C TRP A 97 -23.35 -31.99 7.18
N ASN A 98 -24.22 -31.24 6.56
CA ASN A 98 -25.24 -31.73 5.64
C ASN A 98 -25.42 -30.74 4.49
N LEU A 99 -24.82 -31.04 3.34
CA LEU A 99 -24.82 -30.16 2.17
C LEU A 99 -26.24 -29.80 1.70
N ALA A 100 -27.18 -30.79 1.70
CA ALA A 100 -28.56 -30.55 1.26
C ALA A 100 -29.25 -29.52 2.18
N ARG A 101 -29.07 -29.70 3.50
CA ARG A 101 -29.64 -28.79 4.49
C ARG A 101 -28.99 -27.40 4.46
N VAL A 102 -27.67 -27.32 4.23
CA VAL A 102 -26.97 -26.04 4.05
C VAL A 102 -27.54 -25.32 2.82
N ARG A 103 -27.67 -26.02 1.69
CA ARG A 103 -28.22 -25.44 0.45
C ARG A 103 -29.66 -24.97 0.61
N GLU A 104 -30.49 -25.69 1.34
CA GLU A 104 -31.85 -25.30 1.65
C GLU A 104 -31.91 -23.99 2.46
N ILE A 105 -31.11 -23.89 3.53
CA ILE A 105 -31.07 -22.72 4.42
C ILE A 105 -30.50 -21.51 3.70
N VAL A 106 -29.36 -21.66 3.02
CA VAL A 106 -28.73 -20.56 2.29
C VAL A 106 -29.59 -20.12 1.11
N GLY A 107 -30.14 -21.07 0.35
CA GLY A 107 -31.01 -20.79 -0.79
C GLY A 107 -32.32 -20.07 -0.45
N ALA A 108 -32.74 -20.09 0.81
CA ALA A 108 -33.90 -19.35 1.29
C ALA A 108 -33.61 -17.85 1.57
N LEU A 109 -32.33 -17.43 1.56
CA LEU A 109 -31.97 -16.03 1.80
C LEU A 109 -32.37 -15.15 0.59
N PRO A 110 -32.95 -13.97 0.81
CA PRO A 110 -33.24 -13.04 -0.26
C PRO A 110 -31.98 -12.62 -1.03
N GLY A 111 -32.03 -12.66 -2.36
CA GLY A 111 -30.94 -12.17 -3.22
C GLY A 111 -29.74 -13.13 -3.36
N VAL A 112 -29.79 -14.32 -2.76
CA VAL A 112 -28.72 -15.30 -2.90
C VAL A 112 -28.86 -16.06 -4.24
N ARG A 113 -27.73 -16.39 -4.87
CA ARG A 113 -27.66 -17.22 -6.10
C ARG A 113 -26.52 -18.23 -5.98
N PRO A 114 -26.68 -19.49 -6.39
CA PRO A 114 -25.57 -20.44 -6.36
C PRO A 114 -24.47 -20.03 -7.33
N GLN A 115 -23.21 -20.26 -6.96
CA GLN A 115 -22.08 -20.18 -7.86
C GLN A 115 -22.08 -21.37 -8.82
N PRO A 116 -21.39 -21.28 -10.00
CA PRO A 116 -21.24 -22.39 -10.94
C PRO A 116 -20.74 -23.67 -10.30
N ASP A 117 -21.07 -24.81 -10.93
CA ASP A 117 -20.76 -26.15 -10.37
C ASP A 117 -19.26 -26.37 -10.14
N GLU A 118 -18.40 -25.71 -10.91
CA GLU A 118 -16.94 -25.77 -10.77
C GLU A 118 -16.43 -25.21 -9.40
N PHE A 119 -17.24 -24.37 -8.72
CA PHE A 119 -16.96 -23.85 -7.38
C PHE A 119 -17.65 -24.61 -6.26
N GLN A 120 -18.49 -25.59 -6.62
CA GLN A 120 -19.21 -26.42 -5.67
C GLN A 120 -18.43 -27.69 -5.36
N HIS A 121 -18.53 -28.17 -4.11
CA HIS A 121 -17.90 -29.41 -3.67
C HIS A 121 -18.81 -30.11 -2.65
N GLU A 122 -18.61 -31.40 -2.44
CA GLU A 122 -19.35 -32.15 -1.42
C GLU A 122 -19.27 -31.52 -0.01
N PHE A 123 -18.13 -30.89 0.31
CA PHE A 123 -17.87 -30.19 1.57
C PHE A 123 -17.74 -28.67 1.38
N LYS A 124 -18.34 -28.12 0.35
CA LYS A 124 -18.37 -26.69 0.10
C LYS A 124 -19.66 -26.28 -0.62
N SER A 125 -20.37 -25.31 -0.06
CA SER A 125 -21.54 -24.70 -0.69
C SER A 125 -21.25 -23.24 -0.96
N SER A 126 -21.11 -22.90 -2.26
CA SER A 126 -20.67 -21.58 -2.73
C SER A 126 -21.80 -20.80 -3.37
N TRP A 127 -21.95 -19.53 -3.01
CA TRP A 127 -23.05 -18.67 -3.37
C TRP A 127 -22.60 -17.26 -3.69
N PHE A 128 -23.38 -16.56 -4.50
CA PHE A 128 -23.31 -15.11 -4.61
C PHE A 128 -24.38 -14.51 -3.70
N LEU A 129 -23.96 -13.62 -2.80
CA LEU A 129 -24.83 -12.82 -1.93
C LEU A 129 -24.27 -11.41 -1.88
N GLU A 130 -24.79 -10.55 -2.71
CA GLU A 130 -24.25 -9.21 -2.90
C GLU A 130 -24.58 -8.30 -1.72
N ARG A 131 -23.56 -7.60 -1.18
CA ARG A 131 -23.68 -6.57 -0.13
C ARG A 131 -24.48 -7.02 1.10
N ALA A 132 -24.27 -8.25 1.54
CA ALA A 132 -24.92 -8.73 2.74
C ALA A 132 -24.54 -7.85 3.95
N SER A 133 -25.55 -7.42 4.69
CA SER A 133 -25.29 -6.71 5.93
C SER A 133 -24.69 -7.65 7.00
N PRO A 134 -23.97 -7.13 8.00
CA PRO A 134 -23.52 -7.94 9.14
C PRO A 134 -24.68 -8.66 9.84
N GLU A 135 -25.87 -8.08 9.82
CA GLU A 135 -27.11 -8.66 10.36
C GLU A 135 -27.52 -9.90 9.57
N THR A 136 -27.50 -9.83 8.23
CA THR A 136 -27.81 -10.96 7.34
C THR A 136 -26.89 -12.15 7.60
N ILE A 137 -25.58 -11.89 7.75
CA ILE A 137 -24.61 -12.96 8.07
C ILE A 137 -24.80 -13.51 9.49
N ARG A 138 -25.14 -12.66 10.45
CA ARG A 138 -25.49 -13.13 11.82
C ARG A 138 -26.74 -14.02 11.82
N GLU A 139 -27.77 -13.61 11.09
CA GLU A 139 -29.01 -14.37 10.96
C GLU A 139 -28.77 -15.71 10.26
N LEU A 140 -28.00 -15.72 9.16
CA LEU A 140 -27.61 -16.97 8.51
C LEU A 140 -26.89 -17.91 9.50
N ARG A 141 -25.94 -17.36 10.28
CA ARG A 141 -25.22 -18.15 11.29
C ARG A 141 -26.18 -18.73 12.34
N ARG A 142 -27.15 -17.94 12.80
CA ARG A 142 -28.18 -18.39 13.74
C ARG A 142 -28.99 -19.55 13.17
N LEU A 143 -29.46 -19.43 11.93
CA LEU A 143 -30.27 -20.46 11.25
C LEU A 143 -29.50 -21.79 11.09
N LEU A 144 -28.21 -21.71 10.73
CA LEU A 144 -27.33 -22.87 10.56
C LEU A 144 -27.06 -23.56 11.90
N VAL A 145 -26.87 -22.80 12.99
CA VAL A 145 -26.71 -23.35 14.37
C VAL A 145 -27.99 -23.99 14.86
N GLU A 146 -29.15 -23.36 14.65
CA GLU A 146 -30.46 -23.92 15.01
C GLU A 146 -30.77 -25.23 14.29
N ALA A 147 -30.27 -25.35 13.05
CA ALA A 147 -30.34 -26.60 12.30
C ALA A 147 -29.31 -27.65 12.73
N GLN A 148 -28.59 -27.42 13.84
CA GLN A 148 -27.53 -28.28 14.39
C GLN A 148 -26.40 -28.57 13.40
N LEU A 149 -26.13 -27.66 12.48
CA LEU A 149 -25.04 -27.76 11.51
C LEU A 149 -23.76 -27.18 12.11
N ASN A 150 -22.67 -27.97 12.06
CA ASN A 150 -21.36 -27.50 12.50
C ASN A 150 -20.57 -26.96 11.32
N VAL A 151 -20.78 -25.69 11.02
CA VAL A 151 -20.29 -25.05 9.80
C VAL A 151 -19.54 -23.74 10.06
N LYS A 152 -18.70 -23.37 9.10
CA LYS A 152 -18.02 -22.09 9.01
C LYS A 152 -18.59 -21.31 7.82
N ILE A 153 -18.91 -20.04 8.05
CA ILE A 153 -19.30 -19.10 7.01
C ILE A 153 -18.08 -18.25 6.65
N VAL A 154 -17.74 -18.19 5.38
CA VAL A 154 -16.75 -17.29 4.82
C VAL A 154 -17.48 -16.36 3.85
N TYR A 155 -17.51 -15.07 4.19
CA TYR A 155 -18.08 -14.05 3.32
C TYR A 155 -16.97 -13.09 2.89
N SER A 156 -16.71 -13.01 1.62
CA SER A 156 -15.61 -12.23 1.06
C SER A 156 -16.05 -11.40 -0.14
N SER A 157 -15.27 -10.36 -0.45
CA SER A 157 -15.51 -9.48 -1.60
C SER A 157 -16.91 -8.85 -1.63
N ALA A 158 -17.60 -8.74 -0.48
CA ALA A 158 -18.98 -8.29 -0.36
C ALA A 158 -19.97 -8.99 -1.32
N ARG A 159 -19.61 -10.19 -1.81
CA ARG A 159 -20.37 -10.95 -2.82
C ARG A 159 -20.30 -12.46 -2.61
N ASP A 160 -19.12 -12.99 -2.30
CA ASP A 160 -18.90 -14.43 -2.30
C ASP A 160 -19.15 -15.00 -0.91
N LEU A 161 -20.12 -15.90 -0.84
CA LEU A 161 -20.53 -16.57 0.39
C LEU A 161 -20.23 -18.06 0.27
N ASP A 162 -19.28 -18.54 1.06
CA ASP A 162 -18.98 -19.95 1.19
C ASP A 162 -19.44 -20.47 2.53
N VAL A 163 -20.10 -21.61 2.55
CA VAL A 163 -20.40 -22.38 3.75
C VAL A 163 -19.66 -23.71 3.66
N LEU A 164 -18.86 -23.99 4.69
CA LEU A 164 -17.96 -25.14 4.77
C LEU A 164 -18.16 -25.86 6.12
N PRO A 165 -17.82 -27.15 6.24
CA PRO A 165 -17.69 -27.78 7.55
C PRO A 165 -16.78 -26.96 8.46
N PHE A 166 -17.07 -26.90 9.75
CA PHE A 166 -16.31 -26.10 10.71
C PHE A 166 -14.82 -26.43 10.72
N ASN A 167 -14.49 -27.72 10.58
CA ASN A 167 -13.11 -28.23 10.54
C ASN A 167 -12.43 -28.12 9.16
N ALA A 168 -13.14 -27.70 8.13
CA ALA A 168 -12.57 -27.50 6.78
C ALA A 168 -11.73 -26.21 6.75
N THR A 169 -10.55 -26.28 7.34
CA THR A 169 -9.53 -25.22 7.34
C THR A 169 -8.17 -25.83 7.06
N LYS A 170 -7.21 -25.02 6.59
CA LYS A 170 -5.82 -25.47 6.41
C LYS A 170 -5.27 -26.13 7.69
N GLY A 171 -5.53 -25.51 8.85
CA GLY A 171 -5.13 -26.05 10.16
C GLY A 171 -5.90 -27.30 10.57
N GLY A 172 -7.20 -27.37 10.27
CA GLY A 172 -8.03 -28.55 10.57
C GLY A 172 -7.55 -29.80 9.83
N ALA A 173 -7.32 -29.67 8.51
CA ALA A 173 -6.78 -30.76 7.68
C ALA A 173 -5.35 -31.15 8.09
N LEU A 174 -4.51 -30.17 8.42
CA LEU A 174 -3.14 -30.43 8.89
C LEU A 174 -3.16 -31.20 10.24
N ARG A 175 -3.99 -30.77 11.19
CA ARG A 175 -4.17 -31.47 12.47
C ARG A 175 -4.63 -32.94 12.26
N TRP A 176 -5.61 -33.12 11.36
CA TRP A 176 -6.11 -34.44 11.03
C TRP A 176 -5.01 -35.32 10.42
N LEU A 177 -4.23 -34.76 9.46
CA LEU A 177 -3.11 -35.49 8.81
C LEU A 177 -2.03 -35.85 9.86
N CYS A 178 -1.65 -34.93 10.73
CA CYS A 178 -0.69 -35.19 11.81
C CYS A 178 -1.16 -36.32 12.74
N GLY A 179 -2.45 -36.37 13.08
CA GLY A 179 -3.02 -37.47 13.85
C GLY A 179 -2.94 -38.83 13.15
N ARG A 180 -3.17 -38.87 11.84
CA ARG A 180 -3.02 -40.09 11.01
C ARG A 180 -1.58 -40.58 10.87
N LEU A 181 -0.63 -39.64 10.89
CA LEU A 181 0.81 -39.93 10.77
C LEU A 181 1.50 -40.13 12.14
N GLU A 182 0.77 -40.00 13.22
CA GLU A 182 1.29 -40.04 14.61
C GLU A 182 2.46 -39.03 14.80
N ILE A 183 2.30 -37.83 14.22
CA ILE A 183 3.23 -36.72 14.36
C ILE A 183 2.65 -35.74 15.40
N PRO A 184 3.33 -35.51 16.53
CA PRO A 184 2.89 -34.54 17.51
C PRO A 184 3.01 -33.10 16.96
N LEU A 185 2.08 -32.22 17.33
CA LEU A 185 1.98 -30.87 16.77
C LEU A 185 3.20 -29.98 17.09
N ASP A 186 3.91 -30.24 18.19
CA ASP A 186 5.17 -29.56 18.54
C ASP A 186 6.36 -29.96 17.64
N ALA A 187 6.21 -31.03 16.84
CA ALA A 187 7.15 -31.43 15.78
C ALA A 187 6.73 -30.91 14.38
N VAL A 188 5.78 -29.98 14.32
CA VAL A 188 5.29 -29.39 13.06
C VAL A 188 5.77 -27.95 12.91
N LEU A 189 6.20 -27.62 11.69
CA LEU A 189 6.52 -26.27 11.25
C LEU A 189 5.56 -25.88 10.13
N VAL A 190 5.07 -24.64 10.15
CA VAL A 190 4.17 -24.12 9.11
C VAL A 190 4.73 -22.84 8.50
N ALA A 191 4.35 -22.54 7.25
CA ALA A 191 4.66 -21.27 6.59
C ALA A 191 3.42 -20.74 5.87
N GLY A 192 3.24 -19.42 5.89
CA GLY A 192 2.10 -18.76 5.24
C GLY A 192 2.27 -17.26 5.14
N ASP A 193 1.34 -16.60 4.43
CA ASP A 193 1.35 -15.16 4.16
C ASP A 193 -0.01 -14.47 4.34
N THR A 194 -1.12 -15.22 4.49
CA THR A 194 -2.47 -14.64 4.56
C THR A 194 -3.28 -15.12 5.78
N ALA A 195 -4.39 -14.43 6.06
CA ALA A 195 -5.30 -14.76 7.18
C ALA A 195 -5.86 -16.19 7.12
N ASN A 196 -5.97 -16.81 5.93
CA ASN A 196 -6.43 -18.18 5.79
C ASN A 196 -5.43 -19.21 6.35
N ASP A 197 -4.15 -18.82 6.48
CA ASP A 197 -3.08 -19.63 7.07
C ASP A 197 -3.09 -19.59 8.58
N ALA A 198 -3.66 -18.57 9.19
CA ALA A 198 -3.71 -18.39 10.64
C ALA A 198 -4.22 -19.65 11.38
N SER A 199 -5.08 -20.45 10.74
CA SER A 199 -5.56 -21.70 11.31
C SER A 199 -4.46 -22.77 11.48
N MET A 200 -3.39 -22.75 10.70
CA MET A 200 -2.22 -23.61 10.87
C MET A 200 -1.35 -23.16 12.03
N PHE A 201 -1.10 -21.86 12.13
CA PHE A 201 -0.28 -21.26 13.18
C PHE A 201 -0.90 -21.39 14.57
N ARG A 202 -2.24 -21.38 14.66
CA ARG A 202 -2.99 -21.51 15.92
C ARG A 202 -3.11 -22.95 16.45
N LEU A 203 -2.52 -23.93 15.77
CA LEU A 203 -2.46 -25.30 16.29
C LEU A 203 -1.53 -25.34 17.51
N PRO A 204 -1.93 -26.00 18.63
CA PRO A 204 -1.15 -26.01 19.87
C PRO A 204 0.26 -26.60 19.68
N GLY A 205 1.30 -25.84 20.00
CA GLY A 205 2.68 -26.28 19.93
C GLY A 205 3.34 -26.16 18.55
N VAL A 206 2.60 -25.83 17.51
CA VAL A 206 3.15 -25.61 16.15
C VAL A 206 4.06 -24.39 16.13
N ARG A 207 5.17 -24.51 15.42
CA ARG A 207 6.09 -23.40 15.12
C ARG A 207 5.80 -22.85 13.73
N GLY A 208 6.00 -21.54 13.52
CA GLY A 208 5.62 -20.90 12.28
C GLY A 208 6.71 -20.06 11.65
N ILE A 209 6.64 -19.92 10.32
CA ILE A 209 7.42 -18.99 9.50
C ILE A 209 6.42 -18.04 8.84
N ILE A 210 6.58 -16.74 9.07
CA ILE A 210 5.86 -15.70 8.36
C ILE A 210 6.84 -15.04 7.40
N VAL A 211 6.51 -15.06 6.10
CA VAL A 211 7.31 -14.41 5.07
C VAL A 211 7.11 -12.90 5.11
N GLU A 212 8.08 -12.10 4.66
CA GLU A 212 8.02 -10.63 4.77
C GLU A 212 6.84 -10.00 4.03
N ASN A 213 6.42 -10.59 2.92
CA ASN A 213 5.25 -10.15 2.15
C ASN A 213 3.90 -10.60 2.73
N ALA A 214 3.89 -11.22 3.92
CA ALA A 214 2.64 -11.65 4.55
C ALA A 214 1.71 -10.47 4.83
N LEU A 215 0.39 -10.72 4.66
CA LEU A 215 -0.62 -9.71 4.90
C LEU A 215 -0.73 -9.38 6.40
N PRO A 216 -1.07 -8.13 6.75
CA PRO A 216 -1.19 -7.68 8.14
C PRO A 216 -2.09 -8.55 9.01
N GLU A 217 -3.18 -9.08 8.44
CA GLU A 217 -4.13 -9.91 9.15
C GLU A 217 -3.50 -11.21 9.69
N LEU A 218 -2.47 -11.75 9.02
CA LEU A 218 -1.74 -12.91 9.54
C LEU A 218 -0.88 -12.54 10.75
N TYR A 219 -0.20 -11.39 10.69
CA TYR A 219 0.57 -10.89 11.82
C TYR A 219 -0.31 -10.64 13.05
N GLU A 220 -1.47 -9.99 12.87
CA GLU A 220 -2.45 -9.78 13.95
C GLU A 220 -2.94 -11.12 14.54
N ALA A 221 -3.16 -12.11 13.67
CA ALA A 221 -3.67 -13.42 14.08
C ALA A 221 -2.64 -14.28 14.81
N THR A 222 -1.35 -13.91 14.75
CA THR A 222 -0.22 -14.72 15.25
C THR A 222 0.67 -13.98 16.26
N VAL A 223 0.26 -12.80 16.72
CA VAL A 223 1.07 -11.91 17.59
C VAL A 223 1.57 -12.60 18.87
N ASP A 224 0.76 -13.50 19.46
CA ASP A 224 1.06 -14.21 20.70
C ASP A 224 1.59 -15.65 20.46
N LEU A 225 1.93 -16.00 19.21
CA LEU A 225 2.33 -17.37 18.85
C LEU A 225 3.85 -17.47 18.61
N PRO A 226 4.45 -18.66 18.75
CA PRO A 226 5.87 -18.90 18.52
C PRO A 226 6.19 -18.91 17.02
N VAL A 227 6.26 -17.74 16.41
CA VAL A 227 6.53 -17.58 14.98
C VAL A 227 7.87 -16.91 14.73
N TYR A 228 8.55 -17.31 13.67
CA TYR A 228 9.69 -16.62 13.10
C TYR A 228 9.21 -15.76 11.93
N SER A 229 9.39 -14.44 12.04
CA SER A 229 9.12 -13.51 10.96
C SER A 229 10.39 -13.30 10.14
N SER A 230 10.38 -13.80 8.92
CA SER A 230 11.49 -13.64 7.98
C SER A 230 11.62 -12.19 7.50
N ARG A 231 12.82 -11.83 7.08
CA ARG A 231 13.11 -10.55 6.40
C ARG A 231 13.22 -10.72 4.88
N HIS A 232 12.78 -11.85 4.37
CA HIS A 232 12.76 -12.18 2.96
C HIS A 232 11.33 -12.51 2.51
N ILE A 233 11.03 -12.18 1.26
CA ILE A 233 9.72 -12.44 0.65
C ILE A 233 9.65 -13.86 0.08
N LEU A 234 8.42 -14.37 -0.07
CA LEU A 234 8.12 -15.59 -0.80
C LEU A 234 8.97 -16.79 -0.33
N ALA A 235 9.39 -17.63 -1.27
CA ALA A 235 10.17 -18.84 -0.97
C ALA A 235 11.54 -18.56 -0.33
N ASP A 236 12.14 -17.39 -0.56
CA ASP A 236 13.35 -16.97 0.16
C ASP A 236 13.08 -16.71 1.64
N GLY A 237 11.89 -16.18 1.96
CA GLY A 237 11.43 -16.02 3.35
C GLY A 237 11.20 -17.37 4.04
N VAL A 238 10.70 -18.33 3.31
CA VAL A 238 10.57 -19.72 3.81
C VAL A 238 11.95 -20.33 4.04
N LEU A 239 12.91 -20.15 3.11
CA LEU A 239 14.30 -20.63 3.28
C LEU A 239 14.97 -20.04 4.51
N ASP A 240 14.83 -18.73 4.72
CA ASP A 240 15.36 -18.05 5.89
C ASP A 240 14.81 -18.64 7.19
N GLY A 241 13.50 -18.89 7.25
CA GLY A 241 12.86 -19.56 8.38
C GLY A 241 13.32 -21.03 8.55
N LEU A 242 13.50 -21.78 7.48
CA LEU A 242 14.02 -23.14 7.54
C LEU A 242 15.47 -23.17 8.04
N CYS A 243 16.29 -22.16 7.70
CA CYS A 243 17.61 -21.98 8.26
C CYS A 243 17.55 -21.66 9.77
N HIS A 244 16.63 -20.78 10.18
CA HIS A 244 16.42 -20.44 11.59
C HIS A 244 16.11 -21.70 12.43
N TYR A 245 15.29 -22.60 11.89
CA TYR A 245 14.90 -23.85 12.56
C TYR A 245 15.91 -25.02 12.30
N GLY A 246 17.05 -24.77 11.63
CA GLY A 246 18.12 -25.72 11.42
C GLY A 246 17.82 -26.86 10.44
N ILE A 247 16.81 -26.70 9.57
CA ILE A 247 16.43 -27.70 8.56
C ILE A 247 17.28 -27.57 7.31
N VAL A 248 17.61 -26.35 6.90
CA VAL A 248 18.42 -26.03 5.72
C VAL A 248 19.63 -25.23 6.18
N CYS A 249 20.81 -25.45 5.55
CA CYS A 249 22.05 -24.75 5.88
C CYS A 249 22.46 -23.68 4.85
N VAL A 250 21.64 -23.42 3.85
CA VAL A 250 21.94 -22.48 2.76
C VAL A 250 21.12 -21.20 2.99
N LEU A 251 21.80 -20.13 3.37
CA LEU A 251 21.20 -18.80 3.41
C LEU A 251 20.91 -18.31 1.98
N PRO A 252 19.80 -17.58 1.74
CA PRO A 252 19.57 -16.88 0.49
C PRO A 252 20.79 -16.02 0.16
N THR A 253 21.26 -16.06 -1.08
CA THR A 253 22.46 -15.33 -1.50
C THR A 253 22.29 -13.83 -1.33
N LYS A 254 23.37 -13.18 -0.88
CA LYS A 254 23.51 -11.80 -0.45
C LYS A 254 23.22 -10.68 -1.45
N GLU A 255 22.44 -10.89 -2.48
CA GLU A 255 22.08 -9.83 -3.44
C GLU A 255 20.89 -8.97 -3.02
N GLN A 256 20.18 -9.35 -1.96
CA GLN A 256 19.29 -8.41 -1.30
C GLN A 256 20.03 -7.75 -0.14
N THR A 257 20.26 -6.48 -0.26
CA THR A 257 20.99 -5.61 0.64
C THR A 257 20.61 -5.89 2.09
N ARG A 258 21.47 -6.58 2.84
CA ARG A 258 21.43 -6.52 4.30
C ARG A 258 21.70 -5.08 4.69
N VAL A 259 20.67 -4.39 5.14
CA VAL A 259 20.89 -3.14 5.87
C VAL A 259 21.61 -3.51 7.15
N THR A 260 22.89 -3.21 7.19
CA THR A 260 23.66 -3.26 8.43
C THR A 260 23.06 -2.19 9.33
N HIS A 261 22.54 -2.59 10.49
CA HIS A 261 22.13 -1.64 11.51
C HIS A 261 23.31 -0.70 11.81
N ALA A 262 23.12 0.58 11.52
CA ALA A 262 24.09 1.59 11.86
C ALA A 262 24.30 1.60 13.39
N GLN A 263 25.53 1.84 13.81
CA GLN A 263 25.81 2.05 15.21
C GLN A 263 25.12 3.34 15.68
N MET A 264 24.34 3.21 16.73
CA MET A 264 23.54 4.30 17.27
C MET A 264 24.42 5.30 18.01
N ALA A 265 24.16 6.59 17.77
CA ALA A 265 24.89 7.66 18.46
C ALA A 265 24.52 7.73 19.96
N PRO A 266 25.47 8.00 20.85
CA PRO A 266 25.15 8.25 22.25
C PRO A 266 24.49 9.63 22.44
N GLY A 267 23.53 9.74 23.35
CA GLY A 267 22.85 11.01 23.66
C GLY A 267 21.40 11.10 23.24
N PHE A 268 20.74 10.02 23.15
CA PHE A 268 19.40 9.78 22.67
C PHE A 268 18.25 10.45 23.46
N ARG A 269 17.30 11.04 22.74
CA ARG A 269 16.07 11.60 23.29
C ARG A 269 14.89 10.68 22.92
N MET A 270 14.15 10.20 23.93
CA MET A 270 13.00 9.33 23.65
C MET A 270 11.86 10.13 23.01
N LEU A 271 11.66 9.94 21.72
CA LEU A 271 10.47 10.44 21.00
C LEU A 271 9.30 9.48 21.21
N PHE A 272 9.58 8.18 21.18
CA PHE A 272 8.59 7.11 21.23
C PHE A 272 8.42 6.60 22.67
N THR A 273 7.55 7.23 23.45
CA THR A 273 7.28 6.87 24.85
C THR A 273 6.06 5.97 25.04
N GLY A 274 5.27 5.76 23.99
CA GLY A 274 4.00 5.05 24.05
C GLY A 274 4.14 3.51 24.02
N THR A 275 3.15 2.83 24.58
CA THR A 275 3.03 1.36 24.58
C THR A 275 2.68 0.78 23.22
N ARG A 276 2.36 1.62 22.22
CA ARG A 276 1.89 1.20 20.90
C ARG A 276 2.99 0.67 19.98
N LEU A 277 4.26 0.89 20.30
CA LEU A 277 5.40 0.44 19.50
C LEU A 277 5.99 -0.89 19.99
N GLY A 278 5.16 -1.79 20.46
CA GLY A 278 5.61 -3.08 21.02
C GLY A 278 6.43 -3.96 20.08
N SER A 279 6.29 -3.78 18.76
CA SER A 279 7.07 -4.49 17.74
C SER A 279 8.45 -3.90 17.46
N ILE A 280 8.75 -2.69 17.99
CA ILE A 280 10.02 -1.99 17.81
C ILE A 280 10.82 -2.07 19.11
N ASN A 281 12.02 -2.65 19.05
CA ASN A 281 12.91 -2.73 20.20
C ASN A 281 13.61 -1.39 20.52
N GLU A 282 14.27 -1.27 21.67
CA GLU A 282 14.88 -0.01 22.10
C GLU A 282 15.98 0.51 21.16
N LYS A 283 16.72 -0.38 20.47
CA LYS A 283 17.71 0.03 19.47
C LYS A 283 17.04 0.62 18.22
N GLU A 284 15.94 0.03 17.79
CA GLU A 284 15.15 0.51 16.66
C GLU A 284 14.47 1.84 16.97
N LYS A 285 13.91 2.00 18.18
CA LYS A 285 13.40 3.31 18.64
C LYS A 285 14.47 4.38 18.62
N GLN A 286 15.66 4.05 19.13
CA GLN A 286 16.79 4.96 19.13
C GLN A 286 17.22 5.35 17.72
N PHE A 287 17.22 4.40 16.78
CA PHE A 287 17.51 4.65 15.37
C PHE A 287 16.50 5.63 14.76
N LEU A 288 15.20 5.42 15.02
CA LEU A 288 14.13 6.31 14.53
C LEU A 288 14.25 7.73 15.09
N VAL A 289 14.62 7.88 16.39
CA VAL A 289 14.82 9.22 16.96
C VAL A 289 16.02 9.92 16.35
N THR A 290 17.12 9.20 16.14
CA THR A 290 18.26 9.76 15.40
C THR A 290 17.82 10.23 14.01
N GLY A 291 17.05 9.39 13.27
CA GLY A 291 16.50 9.77 11.97
C GLY A 291 15.61 11.00 12.03
N TYR A 292 14.77 11.11 13.05
CA TYR A 292 13.90 12.28 13.26
C TYR A 292 14.71 13.56 13.49
N GLU A 293 15.73 13.52 14.32
CA GLU A 293 16.63 14.66 14.59
C GLU A 293 17.41 15.06 13.33
N GLN A 294 17.89 14.09 12.57
CA GLN A 294 18.56 14.32 11.28
C GLN A 294 17.60 14.92 10.23
N ALA A 295 16.33 14.49 10.23
CA ALA A 295 15.33 15.06 9.34
C ALA A 295 15.02 16.53 9.69
N LEU A 296 14.94 16.88 10.97
CA LEU A 296 14.81 18.29 11.40
C LEU A 296 16.02 19.12 10.96
N ALA A 297 17.23 18.58 11.12
CA ALA A 297 18.46 19.23 10.67
C ALA A 297 18.49 19.40 9.16
N ALA A 298 18.07 18.39 8.39
CA ALA A 298 17.94 18.46 6.94
C ALA A 298 16.96 19.55 6.49
N LEU A 299 15.78 19.65 7.13
CA LEU A 299 14.82 20.71 6.84
C LEU A 299 15.37 22.12 7.06
N LYS A 300 16.13 22.32 8.15
CA LYS A 300 16.72 23.63 8.43
C LYS A 300 17.75 24.08 7.36
N ARG A 301 18.42 23.12 6.70
CA ARG A 301 19.32 23.43 5.56
C ARG A 301 18.58 24.00 4.33
N ASN A 302 17.26 23.81 4.25
CA ASN A 302 16.42 24.24 3.14
C ASN A 302 15.74 25.59 3.39
N ILE A 303 15.96 26.22 4.53
CA ILE A 303 15.38 27.53 4.84
C ILE A 303 16.12 28.61 4.07
N THR A 304 15.38 29.40 3.30
CA THR A 304 15.86 30.53 2.53
C THR A 304 15.04 31.78 2.87
N PRO A 305 15.46 32.98 2.43
CA PRO A 305 14.68 34.21 2.64
C PRO A 305 13.27 34.18 2.02
N LEU A 306 13.02 33.31 1.02
CA LEU A 306 11.73 33.14 0.34
C LEU A 306 10.93 31.91 0.82
N GLY A 307 11.42 31.18 1.81
CA GLY A 307 10.82 29.95 2.32
C GLY A 307 11.67 28.71 2.02
N PHE A 308 11.04 27.53 1.95
CA PHE A 308 11.76 26.28 1.71
C PHE A 308 12.18 26.11 0.26
N SER A 309 13.49 25.89 0.02
CA SER A 309 13.97 25.30 -1.24
C SER A 309 13.64 23.81 -1.31
N ALA A 310 13.61 23.24 -2.52
CA ALA A 310 13.34 21.79 -2.68
C ALA A 310 14.46 20.94 -2.05
N CYS A 311 15.71 21.34 -2.20
CA CYS A 311 16.88 20.68 -1.60
C CYS A 311 17.84 21.69 -0.98
N SER A 312 18.80 21.22 -0.20
CA SER A 312 19.88 22.07 0.34
C SER A 312 20.74 22.65 -0.79
N LEU A 313 20.85 23.97 -0.84
CA LEU A 313 21.63 24.69 -1.85
C LEU A 313 23.14 24.67 -1.56
N SER A 314 23.54 24.44 -0.31
CA SER A 314 24.96 24.38 0.10
C SER A 314 25.57 23.01 -0.12
N ASP A 315 24.75 21.95 -0.05
CA ASP A 315 25.22 20.57 -0.09
C ASP A 315 25.07 19.92 -1.48
N ASN A 316 24.49 20.64 -2.43
CA ASN A 316 24.28 20.17 -3.81
C ASN A 316 24.89 21.11 -4.82
N THR A 317 25.37 20.56 -5.94
CA THR A 317 25.71 21.37 -7.11
C THR A 317 24.40 21.75 -7.81
N VAL A 318 24.05 23.04 -7.80
CA VAL A 318 22.81 23.59 -8.36
C VAL A 318 23.13 24.68 -9.38
N THR A 319 23.87 24.30 -10.42
CA THR A 319 24.32 25.16 -11.51
C THR A 319 24.03 24.53 -12.88
N GLY A 320 24.05 25.31 -13.94
CA GLY A 320 23.78 24.83 -15.28
C GLY A 320 22.35 24.28 -15.42
N THR A 321 22.20 23.04 -15.83
CA THR A 321 20.89 22.37 -16.02
C THR A 321 20.08 22.23 -14.71
N ASP A 322 20.75 22.30 -13.56
CA ASP A 322 20.14 22.13 -12.25
C ASP A 322 19.85 23.48 -11.55
N ALA A 323 20.04 24.60 -12.23
CA ALA A 323 19.86 25.94 -11.66
C ALA A 323 18.41 26.18 -11.19
N ASN A 324 17.43 25.46 -11.71
CA ASN A 324 16.03 25.49 -11.28
C ASN A 324 15.83 25.05 -9.82
N TYR A 325 16.73 24.28 -9.23
CA TYR A 325 16.68 23.97 -7.79
C TYR A 325 16.96 25.18 -6.88
N ARG A 326 17.50 26.28 -7.43
CA ARG A 326 17.64 27.56 -6.70
C ARG A 326 16.31 28.33 -6.64
N SER A 327 15.26 27.61 -6.28
CA SER A 327 13.89 28.12 -6.27
C SER A 327 13.09 27.54 -5.12
N VAL A 328 12.05 28.27 -4.72
CA VAL A 328 10.95 27.75 -3.92
C VAL A 328 9.95 27.12 -4.88
N TRP A 329 9.94 25.82 -4.97
CA TRP A 329 8.98 25.08 -5.77
C TRP A 329 7.63 25.02 -5.06
N ALA A 330 6.54 25.27 -5.77
CA ALA A 330 5.21 25.35 -5.17
C ALA A 330 4.76 24.00 -4.59
N ARG A 331 4.91 22.94 -5.35
CA ARG A 331 4.57 21.57 -4.92
C ARG A 331 5.42 21.13 -3.73
N ASP A 332 6.74 21.21 -3.84
CA ASP A 332 7.70 20.80 -2.79
C ASP A 332 7.49 21.58 -1.50
N GLY A 333 7.35 22.90 -1.63
CA GLY A 333 7.11 23.80 -0.50
C GLY A 333 5.77 23.49 0.18
N ALA A 334 4.69 23.33 -0.59
CA ALA A 334 3.36 23.06 -0.04
C ALA A 334 3.29 21.69 0.64
N ILE A 335 3.88 20.63 0.04
CA ILE A 335 3.96 19.30 0.66
C ILE A 335 4.83 19.35 1.92
N THR A 336 5.95 20.07 1.90
CA THR A 336 6.80 20.28 3.08
C THR A 336 6.01 20.95 4.19
N VAL A 337 5.34 22.08 3.91
CA VAL A 337 4.49 22.77 4.87
C VAL A 337 3.43 21.84 5.45
N TRP A 338 2.67 21.15 4.60
CA TRP A 338 1.61 20.23 5.04
C TRP A 338 2.10 19.17 6.02
N ASN A 339 3.32 18.68 5.86
CA ASN A 339 3.87 17.62 6.71
C ASN A 339 4.47 18.12 8.03
N ILE A 340 4.91 19.40 8.12
CA ILE A 340 5.63 19.90 9.31
C ILE A 340 4.74 20.70 10.29
N LEU A 341 3.47 20.91 10.01
CA LEU A 341 2.57 21.72 10.85
C LEU A 341 2.42 21.23 12.30
N HIS A 342 2.83 20.01 12.58
CA HIS A 342 2.80 19.41 13.92
C HIS A 342 4.16 19.51 14.65
N VAL A 343 5.17 20.12 14.01
CA VAL A 343 6.49 20.33 14.62
C VAL A 343 6.48 21.62 15.43
N GLU A 344 6.85 21.51 16.69
CA GLU A 344 6.97 22.66 17.60
C GLU A 344 8.37 23.30 17.45
N ASP A 345 8.63 23.93 16.30
CA ASP A 345 9.85 24.67 16.00
C ASP A 345 9.50 26.01 15.36
N GLY A 346 9.90 27.10 15.98
CA GLY A 346 9.57 28.45 15.54
C GLY A 346 10.19 28.84 14.20
N GLU A 347 11.40 28.35 13.92
CA GLU A 347 12.13 28.63 12.68
C GLU A 347 11.44 27.93 11.49
N LEU A 348 11.10 26.65 11.65
CA LEU A 348 10.37 25.87 10.64
C LEU A 348 8.95 26.45 10.40
N ARG A 349 8.28 26.91 11.46
CA ARG A 349 6.96 27.57 11.33
C ARG A 349 7.05 28.89 10.58
N ALA A 350 8.07 29.70 10.85
CA ALA A 350 8.30 30.94 10.12
C ALA A 350 8.61 30.67 8.65
N ALA A 351 9.45 29.67 8.35
CA ALA A 351 9.75 29.28 7.00
C ALA A 351 8.51 28.76 6.25
N ALA A 352 7.63 28.02 6.92
CA ALA A 352 6.36 27.55 6.35
C ALA A 352 5.48 28.76 5.95
N LEU A 353 5.30 29.72 6.83
CA LEU A 353 4.53 30.93 6.54
C LEU A 353 5.13 31.69 5.36
N THR A 354 6.46 31.90 5.36
CA THR A 354 7.18 32.61 4.28
C THR A 354 6.99 31.88 2.95
N THR A 355 7.07 30.55 2.93
CA THR A 355 6.82 29.74 1.71
C THR A 355 5.44 30.02 1.13
N LEU A 356 4.39 29.98 1.95
CA LEU A 356 3.01 30.24 1.50
C LEU A 356 2.82 31.68 1.02
N GLN A 357 3.40 32.65 1.72
CA GLN A 357 3.36 34.07 1.32
C GLN A 357 4.05 34.32 -0.02
N THR A 358 5.23 33.75 -0.21
CA THR A 358 5.99 33.85 -1.47
C THR A 358 5.19 33.35 -2.66
N LEU A 359 4.59 32.16 -2.53
CA LEU A 359 3.80 31.56 -3.61
C LEU A 359 2.50 32.32 -3.87
N LEU A 360 1.82 32.80 -2.82
CA LEU A 360 0.64 33.66 -2.98
C LEU A 360 0.99 34.97 -3.69
N GLN A 361 2.05 35.65 -3.28
CA GLN A 361 2.47 36.92 -3.86
C GLN A 361 2.87 36.78 -5.34
N ALA A 362 3.49 35.64 -5.68
CA ALA A 362 3.93 35.33 -7.03
C ALA A 362 2.82 34.79 -7.96
N THR A 363 1.61 34.53 -7.44
CA THR A 363 0.47 34.09 -8.25
C THR A 363 0.12 35.14 -9.31
N SER A 364 -0.09 34.71 -10.54
CA SER A 364 -0.41 35.57 -11.68
C SER A 364 -1.76 36.30 -11.52
N ARG A 365 -2.00 37.32 -12.35
CA ARG A 365 -3.27 38.05 -12.33
C ARG A 365 -4.48 37.20 -12.68
N ILE A 366 -4.30 36.14 -13.45
CA ILE A 366 -5.37 35.20 -13.84
C ILE A 366 -5.54 34.05 -12.84
N GLY A 367 -4.70 33.97 -11.80
CA GLY A 367 -4.78 32.95 -10.76
C GLY A 367 -3.85 31.75 -10.94
N GLN A 368 -3.03 31.71 -11.95
CA GLN A 368 -2.02 30.65 -12.10
C GLN A 368 -0.95 30.79 -11.01
N VAL A 369 -0.78 29.77 -10.21
CA VAL A 369 0.31 29.65 -9.25
C VAL A 369 1.57 29.24 -10.01
N PRO A 370 2.75 29.88 -9.79
CA PRO A 370 3.97 29.48 -10.46
C PRO A 370 4.39 28.06 -10.06
N ALA A 371 5.05 27.36 -10.96
CA ALA A 371 5.73 26.12 -10.62
C ALA A 371 6.81 26.35 -9.56
N ASN A 372 7.54 27.45 -9.70
CA ASN A 372 8.55 27.87 -8.74
C ASN A 372 8.78 29.38 -8.72
N VAL A 373 9.42 29.87 -7.65
CA VAL A 373 9.89 31.26 -7.50
C VAL A 373 11.38 31.23 -7.25
N ARG A 374 12.14 31.85 -8.14
CA ARG A 374 13.61 31.87 -8.03
C ARG A 374 14.07 32.64 -6.78
N ILE A 375 15.03 32.08 -6.06
CA ILE A 375 15.52 32.67 -4.81
C ILE A 375 16.40 33.91 -5.07
N ASP A 376 17.13 33.90 -6.16
CA ASP A 376 18.12 34.94 -6.45
C ASP A 376 17.49 36.30 -6.80
N ASP A 377 16.33 36.33 -7.46
CA ASP A 377 15.66 37.55 -7.93
C ASP A 377 14.17 37.63 -7.64
N GLY A 378 13.59 36.61 -7.04
CA GLY A 378 12.17 36.55 -6.70
C GLY A 378 11.23 36.41 -7.91
N GLN A 379 11.75 36.09 -9.09
CA GLN A 379 10.92 35.99 -10.29
C GLN A 379 10.18 34.66 -10.35
N PRO A 380 8.87 34.66 -10.65
CA PRO A 380 8.09 33.44 -10.82
C PRO A 380 8.36 32.79 -12.17
N ASP A 381 8.39 31.44 -12.16
CA ASP A 381 8.33 30.60 -13.35
C ASP A 381 7.02 29.81 -13.34
N TYR A 382 6.17 30.04 -14.35
CA TYR A 382 4.86 29.39 -14.46
C TYR A 382 4.89 28.10 -15.27
N SER A 383 6.00 27.78 -15.88
CA SER A 383 6.15 26.66 -16.80
C SER A 383 6.96 25.59 -16.11
N GLY A 384 7.13 25.03 -15.28
CA GLY A 384 7.94 23.93 -14.74
C GLY A 384 8.88 23.26 -15.73
N VAL A 385 9.24 22.04 -15.51
CA VAL A 385 10.15 21.28 -16.35
C VAL A 385 9.53 21.04 -17.74
N GLY A 386 10.31 21.24 -18.79
CA GLY A 386 9.86 21.08 -20.17
C GLY A 386 8.98 22.22 -20.71
N SER A 387 8.89 23.33 -19.99
CA SER A 387 8.06 24.50 -20.34
C SER A 387 6.56 24.18 -20.37
N ILE A 388 6.11 23.28 -19.53
CA ILE A 388 4.72 22.84 -19.38
C ILE A 388 4.14 23.44 -18.09
N ALA A 389 2.89 23.92 -18.12
CA ALA A 389 2.23 24.45 -16.93
C ALA A 389 2.07 23.37 -15.84
N SER A 390 2.48 23.68 -14.62
CA SER A 390 2.28 22.81 -13.45
C SER A 390 0.93 23.12 -12.83
N ILE A 391 -0.06 22.27 -13.08
CA ILE A 391 -1.45 22.49 -12.61
C ILE A 391 -1.54 22.22 -11.09
N ASP A 392 -0.84 21.22 -10.62
CA ASP A 392 -0.82 20.77 -9.22
C ASP A 392 -0.27 21.82 -8.24
N SER A 393 0.52 22.80 -8.73
CA SER A 393 1.04 23.92 -7.92
C SER A 393 -0.08 24.69 -7.18
N GLY A 394 -1.16 25.00 -7.91
CA GLY A 394 -2.31 25.71 -7.33
C GLY A 394 -3.11 24.83 -6.39
N LEU A 395 -3.29 23.58 -6.72
CA LEU A 395 -4.02 22.60 -5.91
C LEU A 395 -3.34 22.41 -4.55
N TRP A 396 -2.04 22.16 -4.55
CA TRP A 396 -1.24 22.01 -3.33
C TRP A 396 -1.19 23.27 -2.48
N LEU A 397 -1.08 24.45 -3.12
CA LEU A 397 -1.04 25.70 -2.39
C LEU A 397 -2.33 25.92 -1.57
N VAL A 398 -3.51 25.70 -2.17
CA VAL A 398 -4.80 25.84 -1.49
C VAL A 398 -4.91 24.86 -0.32
N ILE A 399 -4.48 23.59 -0.53
CA ILE A 399 -4.47 22.55 0.52
C ILE A 399 -3.55 22.96 1.68
N ALA A 400 -2.33 23.43 1.38
CA ALA A 400 -1.36 23.81 2.39
C ALA A 400 -1.81 25.04 3.21
N ILE A 401 -2.39 26.05 2.55
CA ILE A 401 -2.92 27.25 3.22
C ILE A 401 -4.07 26.91 4.19
N TYR A 402 -5.02 26.07 3.76
CA TYR A 402 -6.07 25.61 4.65
C TYR A 402 -5.51 24.89 5.88
N ASN A 403 -4.62 23.93 5.67
CA ASN A 403 -4.04 23.15 6.76
C ASN A 403 -3.21 24.04 7.71
N TYR A 404 -2.46 25.02 7.17
CA TYR A 404 -1.74 26.01 7.97
C TYR A 404 -2.72 26.78 8.88
N ALA A 405 -3.76 27.37 8.30
CA ALA A 405 -4.75 28.15 9.06
C ALA A 405 -5.49 27.30 10.11
N ALA A 406 -5.92 26.10 9.72
CA ALA A 406 -6.63 25.19 10.62
C ALA A 406 -5.76 24.71 11.80
N ARG A 407 -4.46 24.47 11.55
CA ARG A 407 -3.55 23.96 12.58
C ARG A 407 -2.98 25.02 13.49
N THR A 408 -2.65 26.19 12.95
CA THR A 408 -2.03 27.29 13.71
C THR A 408 -3.04 28.22 14.35
N GLY A 409 -4.28 28.24 13.86
CA GLY A 409 -5.29 29.26 14.20
C GLY A 409 -5.00 30.65 13.60
N ASP A 410 -3.93 30.77 12.80
CA ASP A 410 -3.59 32.01 12.10
C ASP A 410 -4.34 32.09 10.76
N HIS A 411 -5.39 32.86 10.74
CA HIS A 411 -6.21 33.09 9.55
C HIS A 411 -5.77 34.32 8.73
N SER A 412 -4.66 34.97 9.07
CA SER A 412 -4.22 36.22 8.44
C SER A 412 -4.07 36.10 6.93
N LEU A 413 -3.48 34.98 6.45
CA LEU A 413 -3.33 34.70 5.02
C LEU A 413 -4.69 34.63 4.31
N LEU A 414 -5.72 34.08 4.94
CA LEU A 414 -7.04 33.90 4.34
C LEU A 414 -7.69 35.25 4.04
N PHE A 415 -7.64 36.17 5.01
CA PHE A 415 -8.24 37.49 4.85
C PHE A 415 -7.42 38.43 3.95
N GLN A 416 -6.09 38.37 4.05
CA GLN A 416 -5.19 39.21 3.23
C GLN A 416 -5.24 38.85 1.76
N HIS A 417 -5.46 37.57 1.43
CA HIS A 417 -5.38 37.03 0.07
C HIS A 417 -6.70 36.44 -0.44
N ALA A 418 -7.84 36.85 0.13
CA ALA A 418 -9.17 36.29 -0.19
C ALA A 418 -9.49 36.33 -1.70
N GLU A 419 -9.28 37.46 -2.36
CA GLU A 419 -9.53 37.61 -3.80
C GLU A 419 -8.56 36.75 -4.63
N ARG A 420 -7.31 36.66 -4.20
CA ARG A 420 -6.30 35.86 -4.88
C ARG A 420 -6.60 34.36 -4.79
N LEU A 421 -7.01 33.88 -3.62
CA LEU A 421 -7.46 32.50 -3.43
C LEU A 421 -8.67 32.17 -4.33
N GLN A 422 -9.63 33.09 -4.45
CA GLN A 422 -10.74 32.95 -5.38
C GLN A 422 -10.26 32.86 -6.85
N THR A 423 -9.30 33.70 -7.22
CA THR A 423 -8.77 33.74 -8.60
C THR A 423 -8.00 32.46 -8.92
N ILE A 424 -7.25 31.90 -7.94
CA ILE A 424 -6.60 30.58 -8.05
C ILE A 424 -7.66 29.50 -8.32
N MET A 425 -8.72 29.44 -7.52
CA MET A 425 -9.77 28.44 -7.71
C MET A 425 -10.52 28.59 -9.04
N ASN A 426 -10.70 29.81 -9.51
CA ASN A 426 -11.30 30.08 -10.82
C ASN A 426 -10.39 29.58 -11.96
N TRP A 427 -9.07 29.84 -11.85
CA TRP A 427 -8.10 29.36 -12.84
C TRP A 427 -8.02 27.82 -12.88
N LEU A 428 -8.01 27.19 -11.71
CA LEU A 428 -8.04 25.73 -11.61
C LEU A 428 -9.34 25.15 -12.20
N GLY A 429 -10.50 25.74 -11.87
CA GLY A 429 -11.78 25.32 -12.43
C GLY A 429 -11.89 25.52 -13.96
N ALA A 430 -11.12 26.45 -14.55
CA ALA A 430 -11.06 26.62 -15.99
C ALA A 430 -10.28 25.50 -16.71
N GLN A 431 -9.58 24.61 -15.98
CA GLN A 431 -8.96 23.41 -16.54
C GLN A 431 -9.98 22.29 -16.78
N ASP A 432 -11.18 22.35 -16.21
CA ASP A 432 -12.33 21.52 -16.58
C ASP A 432 -12.94 22.08 -17.89
N SER A 433 -12.31 21.75 -18.99
CA SER A 433 -12.62 22.34 -20.31
C SER A 433 -13.87 21.76 -20.95
N ASN A 434 -14.29 20.57 -20.55
CA ASN A 434 -15.50 19.88 -21.02
C ASN A 434 -16.69 20.01 -20.06
N ASN A 435 -16.48 20.64 -18.89
CA ASN A 435 -17.46 20.91 -17.86
C ASN A 435 -18.12 19.62 -17.29
N ASP A 436 -17.30 18.56 -17.11
CA ASP A 436 -17.75 17.28 -16.52
C ASP A 436 -17.37 17.13 -15.04
N GLY A 437 -16.65 18.13 -14.49
CA GLY A 437 -16.23 18.24 -13.09
C GLY A 437 -14.83 17.73 -12.82
N LEU A 438 -14.12 17.21 -13.82
CA LEU A 438 -12.72 16.75 -13.73
C LEU A 438 -11.80 17.73 -14.49
N LEU A 439 -10.51 17.68 -14.21
CA LEU A 439 -9.52 18.55 -14.83
C LEU A 439 -8.89 17.88 -16.07
N GLU A 440 -8.71 18.64 -17.15
CA GLU A 440 -7.90 18.22 -18.30
C GLU A 440 -6.49 18.74 -18.14
N ILE A 441 -5.57 17.85 -17.75
CA ILE A 441 -4.16 18.16 -17.50
C ILE A 441 -3.36 18.04 -18.81
N PRO A 442 -2.47 19.00 -19.15
CA PRO A 442 -1.56 18.84 -20.26
C PRO A 442 -0.57 17.69 -20.01
N GLU A 443 -0.07 17.05 -21.06
CA GLU A 443 0.92 15.96 -20.92
C GLU A 443 2.14 16.43 -20.11
N ALA A 444 2.49 15.68 -19.05
CA ALA A 444 3.52 16.01 -18.08
C ALA A 444 3.29 17.35 -17.32
N GLY A 445 2.05 17.75 -17.12
CA GLY A 445 1.66 18.98 -16.42
C GLY A 445 1.43 18.83 -14.91
N ASP A 446 1.90 17.76 -14.32
CA ASP A 446 1.78 17.42 -12.90
C ASP A 446 3.16 17.23 -12.24
N TRP A 447 3.22 16.48 -11.13
CA TRP A 447 4.47 16.20 -10.42
C TRP A 447 5.42 15.27 -11.18
N THR A 448 4.94 14.58 -12.22
CA THR A 448 5.73 13.61 -12.98
C THR A 448 6.43 14.28 -14.16
N ASP A 449 7.44 15.07 -13.87
CA ASP A 449 8.24 15.80 -14.85
C ASP A 449 8.75 14.88 -15.97
N LEU A 450 8.50 15.25 -17.24
CA LEU A 450 8.90 14.48 -18.42
C LEU A 450 8.40 13.02 -18.42
N PHE A 451 7.26 12.76 -17.76
CA PHE A 451 6.59 11.46 -17.80
C PHE A 451 5.16 11.63 -18.34
N GLY A 452 4.80 10.85 -19.36
CA GLY A 452 3.60 11.08 -20.17
C GLY A 452 2.31 10.66 -19.50
N ARG A 453 1.65 11.62 -18.86
CA ARG A 453 0.25 11.51 -18.40
C ARG A 453 -0.48 12.79 -18.80
N SER A 454 -1.76 12.65 -19.14
CA SER A 454 -2.56 13.78 -19.64
C SER A 454 -4.05 13.57 -19.45
N TYR A 455 -4.81 14.61 -19.67
CA TYR A 455 -6.27 14.65 -19.58
C TYR A 455 -6.72 14.43 -18.13
N ASN A 456 -7.57 13.45 -17.82
CA ASN A 456 -7.93 13.20 -16.42
C ASN A 456 -6.86 12.31 -15.76
N VAL A 457 -6.01 12.91 -14.97
CA VAL A 457 -4.91 12.25 -14.24
C VAL A 457 -5.32 12.06 -12.79
N LEU A 458 -5.30 10.81 -12.29
CA LEU A 458 -5.78 10.48 -10.95
C LEU A 458 -5.19 11.38 -9.86
N TYR A 459 -3.89 11.65 -9.91
CA TYR A 459 -3.19 12.48 -8.93
C TYR A 459 -3.83 13.88 -8.84
N ASP A 460 -4.04 14.53 -9.98
CA ASP A 460 -4.62 15.87 -10.02
C ASP A 460 -6.10 15.87 -9.60
N GLU A 461 -6.85 14.84 -9.95
CA GLU A 461 -8.25 14.72 -9.56
C GLU A 461 -8.42 14.52 -8.04
N VAL A 462 -7.51 13.77 -7.41
CA VAL A 462 -7.48 13.65 -5.94
C VAL A 462 -7.19 15.00 -5.28
N LEU A 463 -6.23 15.74 -5.82
CA LEU A 463 -5.91 17.09 -5.33
C LEU A 463 -7.04 18.08 -5.61
N TRP A 464 -7.68 17.99 -6.77
CA TRP A 464 -8.85 18.82 -7.13
C TRP A 464 -10.01 18.63 -6.16
N PHE A 465 -10.34 17.36 -5.86
CA PHE A 465 -11.29 17.03 -4.82
C PHE A 465 -10.92 17.70 -3.49
N ARG A 466 -9.67 17.50 -3.05
CA ARG A 466 -9.22 18.03 -1.75
C ARG A 466 -9.14 19.55 -1.72
N ALA A 467 -8.70 20.19 -2.78
CA ALA A 467 -8.64 21.65 -2.89
C ALA A 467 -10.04 22.28 -2.78
N ASN A 468 -11.06 21.67 -3.39
CA ASN A 468 -12.47 22.10 -3.24
C ASN A 468 -12.97 21.96 -1.79
N VAL A 469 -12.65 20.86 -1.09
CA VAL A 469 -12.96 20.70 0.32
C VAL A 469 -12.26 21.78 1.16
N CYS A 470 -10.95 21.97 0.96
CA CYS A 470 -10.16 22.95 1.70
C CYS A 470 -10.65 24.38 1.45
N TYR A 471 -10.92 24.72 0.20
CA TYR A 471 -11.42 26.07 -0.12
C TYR A 471 -12.84 26.31 0.43
N GLY A 472 -13.71 25.30 0.40
CA GLY A 472 -15.01 25.38 1.10
C GLY A 472 -14.84 25.66 2.59
N ARG A 473 -13.91 25.00 3.27
CA ARG A 473 -13.59 25.25 4.68
C ARG A 473 -12.95 26.63 4.92
N ILE A 474 -12.09 27.11 4.01
CA ILE A 474 -11.56 28.48 4.04
C ILE A 474 -12.72 29.49 3.99
N LEU A 475 -13.70 29.31 3.11
CA LEU A 475 -14.87 30.17 3.02
C LEU A 475 -15.74 30.14 4.29
N GLU A 476 -15.84 28.98 4.98
CA GLU A 476 -16.49 28.88 6.28
C GLU A 476 -15.78 29.76 7.34
N PHE A 477 -14.43 29.68 7.42
CA PHE A 477 -13.64 30.58 8.31
C PHE A 477 -13.86 32.06 8.01
N MET A 478 -14.12 32.38 6.75
CA MET A 478 -14.43 33.77 6.31
C MET A 478 -15.89 34.14 6.43
N GLY A 479 -16.76 33.27 6.96
CA GLY A 479 -18.19 33.53 7.12
C GLY A 479 -19.01 33.47 5.82
N GLN A 480 -18.44 32.95 4.71
CA GLN A 480 -19.08 32.89 3.39
C GLN A 480 -19.81 31.54 3.17
N HIS A 481 -20.74 31.21 4.05
CA HIS A 481 -21.37 29.88 4.15
C HIS A 481 -22.07 29.38 2.88
N ILE A 482 -22.72 30.29 2.11
CA ILE A 482 -23.41 29.90 0.86
C ILE A 482 -22.40 29.39 -0.16
N ARG A 483 -21.34 30.15 -0.40
CA ARG A 483 -20.26 29.76 -1.33
C ARG A 483 -19.50 28.53 -0.83
N ALA A 484 -19.27 28.44 0.48
CA ALA A 484 -18.67 27.27 1.10
C ALA A 484 -19.46 25.99 0.76
N ALA A 485 -20.78 26.04 0.91
CA ALA A 485 -21.66 24.91 0.59
C ALA A 485 -21.60 24.51 -0.89
N ASP A 486 -21.38 25.46 -1.82
CA ASP A 486 -21.24 25.17 -3.26
C ASP A 486 -19.98 24.37 -3.54
N TYR A 487 -18.82 24.78 -2.97
CA TYR A 487 -17.56 24.06 -3.11
C TYR A 487 -17.60 22.67 -2.44
N LEU A 488 -18.19 22.56 -1.27
CA LEU A 488 -18.36 21.29 -0.58
C LEU A 488 -19.28 20.32 -1.35
N ARG A 489 -20.37 20.81 -1.96
CA ARG A 489 -21.18 19.99 -2.89
C ARG A 489 -20.42 19.64 -4.16
N GLY A 490 -19.62 20.59 -4.69
CA GLY A 490 -18.75 20.36 -5.84
C GLY A 490 -17.77 19.22 -5.57
N SER A 491 -17.11 19.23 -4.40
CA SER A 491 -16.18 18.16 -4.03
C SER A 491 -16.84 16.78 -3.99
N GLN A 492 -18.08 16.65 -3.53
CA GLN A 492 -18.80 15.37 -3.54
C GLN A 492 -19.11 14.89 -4.97
N ARG A 493 -19.41 15.81 -5.90
CA ARG A 493 -19.56 15.46 -7.33
C ARG A 493 -18.25 14.97 -7.94
N ILE A 494 -17.15 15.67 -7.67
CA ILE A 494 -15.80 15.26 -8.11
C ILE A 494 -15.49 13.85 -7.56
N ARG A 495 -15.68 13.62 -6.26
CA ARG A 495 -15.47 12.31 -5.63
C ARG A 495 -16.26 11.20 -6.32
N SER A 496 -17.55 11.43 -6.53
CA SER A 496 -18.42 10.46 -7.21
C SER A 496 -17.89 10.14 -8.61
N ARG A 497 -17.56 11.19 -9.37
CA ARG A 497 -17.06 11.05 -10.74
C ARG A 497 -15.72 10.29 -10.81
N VAL A 498 -14.79 10.60 -9.92
CA VAL A 498 -13.50 9.87 -9.82
C VAL A 498 -13.75 8.40 -9.53
N LEU A 499 -14.61 8.06 -8.57
CA LEU A 499 -14.90 6.67 -8.22
C LEU A 499 -15.58 5.93 -9.38
N ASP A 500 -16.46 6.60 -10.13
CA ASP A 500 -17.15 6.01 -11.28
C ASP A 500 -16.22 5.71 -12.46
N ILE A 501 -15.24 6.58 -12.71
CA ILE A 501 -14.38 6.50 -13.89
C ILE A 501 -13.09 5.73 -13.62
N PHE A 502 -12.43 6.02 -12.50
CA PHE A 502 -11.09 5.47 -12.19
C PHE A 502 -11.13 4.14 -11.45
N TRP A 503 -12.30 3.70 -10.94
CA TRP A 503 -12.46 2.39 -10.29
C TRP A 503 -13.36 1.48 -11.14
N PRO A 504 -12.88 0.92 -12.27
CA PRO A 504 -13.66 0.03 -13.11
C PRO A 504 -14.18 -1.18 -12.33
N THR A 505 -15.45 -1.50 -12.54
CA THR A 505 -16.10 -2.66 -11.93
C THR A 505 -17.12 -3.26 -12.89
N THR A 506 -17.21 -4.59 -12.87
CA THR A 506 -18.25 -5.33 -13.60
C THR A 506 -19.60 -5.32 -12.88
N LYS A 507 -19.62 -4.82 -11.63
CA LYS A 507 -20.85 -4.70 -10.84
C LYS A 507 -21.72 -3.58 -11.40
N PRO A 508 -23.05 -3.81 -11.56
CA PRO A 508 -23.97 -2.74 -11.93
C PRO A 508 -23.85 -1.58 -10.94
N GLY A 509 -23.78 -0.36 -11.43
CA GLY A 509 -23.80 0.84 -10.62
C GLY A 509 -25.03 0.89 -9.70
N ASP A 510 -24.98 1.70 -8.64
CA ASP A 510 -26.13 1.96 -7.78
C ASP A 510 -27.25 2.56 -8.65
N PRO A 511 -28.43 1.91 -8.77
CA PRO A 511 -29.54 2.41 -9.58
C PRO A 511 -30.09 3.77 -9.09
N ALA A 512 -29.72 4.23 -7.90
CA ALA A 512 -30.04 5.55 -7.37
C ALA A 512 -29.11 6.66 -7.89
N LEU A 513 -27.95 6.30 -8.49
CA LEU A 513 -27.06 7.26 -9.13
C LEU A 513 -27.46 7.45 -10.60
N PRO A 514 -27.45 8.69 -11.14
CA PRO A 514 -27.70 8.90 -12.56
C PRO A 514 -26.71 8.05 -13.36
N ALA A 515 -27.22 7.32 -14.35
CA ALA A 515 -26.41 6.55 -15.29
C ALA A 515 -25.41 7.53 -15.91
N THR A 516 -24.17 7.47 -15.46
CA THR A 516 -23.10 8.23 -16.08
C THR A 516 -22.98 7.70 -17.50
N GLN A 517 -23.15 8.57 -18.49
CA GLN A 517 -22.87 8.25 -19.89
C GLN A 517 -21.36 8.07 -20.03
N ASN A 518 -20.87 6.92 -19.55
CA ASN A 518 -19.46 6.64 -19.63
C ASN A 518 -19.15 6.18 -21.05
N ARG A 519 -18.54 7.06 -21.84
CA ARG A 519 -18.10 6.75 -23.21
C ARG A 519 -17.10 5.58 -23.29
N PHE A 520 -16.60 5.12 -22.14
CA PHE A 520 -15.59 4.07 -22.01
C PHE A 520 -16.08 2.83 -21.26
N ALA A 521 -17.37 2.74 -20.92
CA ALA A 521 -17.93 1.59 -20.20
C ALA A 521 -17.48 0.24 -20.80
N ASP A 522 -17.49 0.11 -22.12
CA ASP A 522 -17.09 -1.11 -22.82
C ASP A 522 -15.59 -1.42 -22.65
N ARG A 523 -14.73 -0.41 -22.57
CA ARG A 523 -13.28 -0.60 -22.37
C ARG A 523 -12.95 -0.84 -20.90
N GLN A 524 -13.63 -0.16 -20.00
CA GLN A 524 -13.48 -0.37 -18.56
C GLN A 524 -13.98 -1.75 -18.16
N THR A 525 -15.05 -2.25 -18.74
CA THR A 525 -15.54 -3.62 -18.51
C THR A 525 -14.57 -4.68 -19.02
N SER A 526 -13.72 -4.36 -20.01
CA SER A 526 -12.68 -5.28 -20.49
C SER A 526 -11.55 -5.53 -19.48
N LEU A 527 -11.34 -4.61 -18.50
CA LEU A 527 -10.39 -4.78 -17.41
C LEU A 527 -10.95 -5.65 -16.27
N GLY A 528 -12.26 -5.84 -16.22
CA GLY A 528 -12.92 -6.45 -15.07
C GLY A 528 -12.90 -5.55 -13.82
N ASP A 529 -12.96 -6.17 -12.64
CA ASP A 529 -12.91 -5.46 -11.36
C ASP A 529 -11.45 -5.09 -11.03
N THR A 530 -11.14 -3.79 -11.01
CA THR A 530 -9.82 -3.35 -10.52
C THR A 530 -9.79 -3.32 -8.99
N GLN A 531 -8.58 -3.39 -8.47
CA GLN A 531 -8.33 -3.33 -7.01
C GLN A 531 -7.75 -1.98 -6.58
N TYR A 532 -7.67 -1.02 -7.48
CA TYR A 532 -7.10 0.32 -7.29
C TYR A 532 -7.70 1.30 -8.29
N LEU A 533 -7.51 2.59 -8.06
CA LEU A 533 -7.84 3.63 -9.02
C LEU A 533 -6.81 3.66 -10.15
N LEU A 534 -7.28 3.69 -11.40
CA LEU A 534 -6.44 3.77 -12.60
C LEU A 534 -5.62 5.07 -12.60
N ALA A 535 -4.44 5.08 -13.25
CA ALA A 535 -3.56 6.25 -13.24
C ALA A 535 -4.08 7.42 -14.09
N GLU A 536 -4.73 7.12 -15.22
CA GLU A 536 -5.11 8.12 -16.21
C GLU A 536 -6.29 7.65 -17.06
N ILE A 537 -7.18 8.56 -17.38
CA ILE A 537 -8.29 8.36 -18.32
C ILE A 537 -8.25 9.47 -19.36
N THR A 538 -8.27 9.08 -20.63
CA THR A 538 -8.37 10.02 -21.76
C THR A 538 -9.62 9.71 -22.58
N PRO A 539 -10.07 10.60 -23.51
CA PRO A 539 -11.19 10.32 -24.38
C PRO A 539 -11.03 9.08 -25.27
N PHE A 540 -9.83 8.55 -25.43
CA PHE A 540 -9.53 7.47 -26.37
C PHE A 540 -8.88 6.24 -25.71
N ALA A 541 -8.39 6.38 -24.47
CA ALA A 541 -7.66 5.33 -23.77
C ALA A 541 -7.76 5.48 -22.25
N PHE A 542 -7.33 4.47 -21.54
CA PHE A 542 -7.08 4.51 -20.11
C PHE A 542 -5.70 3.90 -19.82
N ASN A 543 -5.05 4.39 -18.77
CA ASN A 543 -3.82 3.81 -18.26
C ASN A 543 -4.15 2.94 -17.04
N TRP A 544 -4.00 1.63 -17.20
CA TRP A 544 -4.35 0.64 -16.18
C TRP A 544 -3.26 0.46 -15.10
N ARG A 545 -2.15 1.20 -15.19
CA ARG A 545 -1.10 1.12 -14.18
C ARG A 545 -1.60 1.64 -12.85
N CYS A 546 -1.05 1.10 -11.78
CA CYS A 546 -1.28 1.61 -10.43
C CYS A 546 -0.32 2.77 -10.17
N ASP A 547 -0.84 4.00 -10.21
CA ASP A 547 -0.13 5.14 -9.61
C ASP A 547 -0.21 4.98 -8.09
N VAL A 548 0.88 4.49 -7.50
CA VAL A 548 0.95 4.18 -6.06
C VAL A 548 0.78 5.45 -5.23
N TYR A 549 1.40 6.55 -5.66
CA TYR A 549 1.30 7.84 -4.96
C TYR A 549 -0.13 8.38 -4.96
N ALA A 550 -0.78 8.42 -6.12
CA ALA A 550 -2.15 8.92 -6.22
C ALA A 550 -3.16 8.05 -5.44
N ASN A 551 -3.00 6.72 -5.43
CA ASN A 551 -3.85 5.82 -4.65
C ASN A 551 -3.66 6.01 -3.13
N ILE A 552 -2.42 6.24 -2.66
CA ILE A 552 -2.13 6.59 -1.27
C ILE A 552 -2.81 7.93 -0.92
N LEU A 553 -2.61 8.96 -1.76
CA LEU A 553 -3.21 10.28 -1.56
C LEU A 553 -4.74 10.22 -1.55
N ALA A 554 -5.36 9.43 -2.41
CA ALA A 554 -6.81 9.29 -2.48
C ALA A 554 -7.43 8.90 -1.12
N PHE A 555 -6.74 8.08 -0.35
CA PHE A 555 -7.16 7.75 1.01
C PHE A 555 -6.77 8.82 2.03
N LEU A 556 -5.52 9.30 2.01
CA LEU A 556 -5.06 10.33 2.95
C LEU A 556 -5.82 11.66 2.83
N MET A 557 -6.38 11.94 1.65
CA MET A 557 -7.20 13.11 1.36
C MET A 557 -8.72 12.85 1.52
N ASN A 558 -9.12 11.67 2.01
CA ASN A 558 -10.52 11.27 2.25
C ASN A 558 -11.39 11.13 0.97
N LEU A 559 -10.79 10.88 -0.19
CA LEU A 559 -11.53 10.52 -1.39
C LEU A 559 -11.97 9.05 -1.36
N LEU A 560 -11.07 8.12 -1.01
CA LEU A 560 -11.38 6.71 -0.82
C LEU A 560 -11.94 6.42 0.58
N ASP A 561 -12.89 5.51 0.64
CA ASP A 561 -13.29 4.86 1.90
C ASP A 561 -12.28 3.79 2.33
N VAL A 562 -12.38 3.34 3.58
CA VAL A 562 -11.46 2.36 4.18
C VAL A 562 -11.47 1.01 3.44
N GLU A 563 -12.62 0.57 2.92
CA GLU A 563 -12.71 -0.74 2.25
C GLU A 563 -11.98 -0.75 0.90
N ARG A 564 -12.20 0.30 0.09
CA ARG A 564 -11.47 0.45 -1.18
C ARG A 564 -9.98 0.68 -0.94
N ALA A 565 -9.64 1.47 0.07
CA ALA A 565 -8.25 1.70 0.45
C ALA A 565 -7.54 0.42 0.91
N ARG A 566 -8.21 -0.45 1.68
CA ARG A 566 -7.68 -1.79 2.04
C ARG A 566 -7.51 -2.68 0.81
N THR A 567 -8.42 -2.60 -0.14
CA THR A 567 -8.31 -3.36 -1.40
C THR A 567 -7.09 -2.89 -2.20
N ALA A 568 -6.90 -1.57 -2.34
CA ALA A 568 -5.72 -1.01 -2.99
C ALA A 568 -4.42 -1.36 -2.25
N PHE A 569 -4.43 -1.31 -0.93
CA PHE A 569 -3.30 -1.72 -0.10
C PHE A 569 -2.91 -3.18 -0.36
N ARG A 570 -3.86 -4.11 -0.34
CA ARG A 570 -3.59 -5.53 -0.59
C ARG A 570 -2.98 -5.76 -1.96
N PHE A 571 -3.47 -5.06 -2.98
CA PHE A 571 -2.87 -5.11 -4.31
C PHE A 571 -1.43 -4.60 -4.29
N MET A 572 -1.21 -3.37 -3.82
CA MET A 572 0.11 -2.74 -3.80
C MET A 572 1.13 -3.55 -2.98
N TRP A 573 0.70 -4.08 -1.83
CA TRP A 573 1.51 -4.97 -1.00
C TRP A 573 1.84 -6.28 -1.72
N GLY A 574 0.83 -6.90 -2.34
CA GLY A 574 0.98 -8.19 -3.03
C GLY A 574 1.90 -8.14 -4.25
N VAL A 575 1.97 -6.99 -4.94
CA VAL A 575 2.90 -6.79 -6.07
C VAL A 575 4.27 -6.25 -5.64
N GLY A 576 4.46 -5.99 -4.33
CA GLY A 576 5.74 -5.63 -3.76
C GLY A 576 6.20 -4.20 -4.08
N VAL A 577 5.30 -3.21 -4.18
CA VAL A 577 5.70 -1.81 -4.46
C VAL A 577 6.63 -1.24 -3.39
N ASN A 578 6.64 -1.84 -2.19
CA ASN A 578 7.51 -1.48 -1.08
C ASN A 578 8.85 -2.23 -1.07
N GLN A 579 9.17 -2.99 -2.12
CA GLN A 579 10.43 -3.75 -2.22
C GLN A 579 11.37 -3.14 -3.27
N PRO A 580 12.68 -3.04 -3.01
CA PRO A 580 13.38 -3.35 -1.75
C PRO A 580 13.18 -2.30 -0.65
N TRP A 581 12.63 -1.12 -0.98
CA TRP A 581 12.38 -0.01 -0.06
C TRP A 581 10.99 0.61 -0.25
N PRO A 582 10.39 1.20 0.78
CA PRO A 582 9.13 1.94 0.63
C PRO A 582 9.39 3.31 -0.02
N VAL A 583 8.72 3.69 -1.10
CA VAL A 583 7.83 2.92 -1.95
C VAL A 583 8.04 3.34 -3.41
N ALA A 584 7.95 2.41 -4.33
CA ALA A 584 7.94 2.73 -5.76
C ALA A 584 6.67 3.52 -6.12
N ASN A 585 6.81 4.53 -6.98
CA ASN A 585 5.72 5.44 -7.31
C ASN A 585 4.72 4.89 -8.35
N LEU A 586 5.09 3.88 -9.14
CA LEU A 586 4.29 3.33 -10.24
C LEU A 586 4.46 1.82 -10.35
N TYR A 587 3.38 1.09 -10.62
CA TYR A 587 3.42 -0.35 -10.90
C TYR A 587 2.39 -0.76 -11.97
N PRO A 588 2.76 -1.65 -12.92
CA PRO A 588 4.14 -1.97 -13.28
C PRO A 588 4.83 -0.78 -13.96
N VAL A 589 6.15 -0.83 -14.05
CA VAL A 589 6.93 0.17 -14.79
C VAL A 589 6.65 0.11 -16.29
N VAL A 590 6.77 1.25 -16.98
CA VAL A 590 6.62 1.34 -18.43
C VAL A 590 7.89 0.83 -19.09
N GLN A 591 7.77 -0.18 -19.94
CA GLN A 591 8.88 -0.76 -20.69
C GLN A 591 8.98 -0.15 -22.09
N ALA A 592 10.19 -0.15 -22.64
CA ALA A 592 10.36 0.20 -24.06
C ALA A 592 9.57 -0.79 -24.92
N GLY A 593 8.62 -0.30 -25.70
CA GLY A 593 7.69 -1.13 -26.50
C GLY A 593 6.27 -1.21 -25.95
N ASP A 594 6.03 -0.80 -24.70
CA ASP A 594 4.68 -0.62 -24.20
C ASP A 594 3.95 0.50 -24.95
N PRO A 595 2.63 0.46 -25.13
CA PRO A 595 1.87 1.48 -25.85
C PRO A 595 1.98 2.89 -25.25
N ASP A 596 2.21 2.97 -23.94
CA ASP A 596 2.39 4.21 -23.18
C ASP A 596 3.86 4.64 -23.03
N TRP A 597 4.82 3.94 -23.69
CA TRP A 597 6.21 4.39 -23.77
C TRP A 597 6.34 5.68 -24.60
N ARG A 598 7.10 6.61 -24.08
CA ARG A 598 7.43 7.87 -24.79
C ARG A 598 8.92 7.96 -25.05
N ALA A 599 9.32 8.39 -26.25
CA ALA A 599 10.74 8.51 -26.63
C ALA A 599 11.52 9.43 -25.68
N TYR A 600 10.87 10.46 -25.14
CA TYR A 600 11.52 11.42 -24.22
C TYR A 600 11.79 10.85 -22.82
N TYR A 601 11.34 9.64 -22.47
CA TYR A 601 11.73 8.97 -21.21
C TYR A 601 13.22 8.71 -21.12
N THR A 602 13.90 8.66 -22.27
CA THR A 602 15.37 8.50 -22.35
C THR A 602 16.13 9.79 -22.12
N VAL A 603 15.47 10.96 -22.07
CA VAL A 603 16.12 12.24 -21.82
C VAL A 603 16.81 12.20 -20.45
N ASN A 604 18.10 12.47 -20.46
CA ASN A 604 18.98 12.37 -19.28
C ASN A 604 18.92 10.99 -18.56
N LEU A 605 18.42 9.94 -19.24
CA LEU A 605 18.18 8.61 -18.69
C LEU A 605 17.25 8.62 -17.45
N LEU A 606 16.38 9.63 -17.36
CA LEU A 606 15.66 9.95 -16.13
C LEU A 606 14.48 8.99 -15.88
N ASN A 607 13.66 8.74 -16.90
CA ASN A 607 12.45 7.91 -16.79
C ASN A 607 12.61 6.51 -17.41
N LEU A 608 13.80 5.92 -17.34
CA LEU A 608 13.98 4.51 -17.65
C LEU A 608 13.22 3.62 -16.67
N PRO A 609 12.88 2.37 -17.01
CA PRO A 609 12.25 1.46 -16.08
C PRO A 609 12.99 1.40 -14.73
N HIS A 610 12.25 1.52 -13.62
CA HIS A 610 12.75 1.57 -12.24
C HIS A 610 13.50 2.85 -11.85
N HIS A 611 13.43 3.88 -12.67
CA HIS A 611 14.00 5.20 -12.40
C HIS A 611 12.91 6.24 -12.19
N TYR A 612 13.23 7.27 -11.45
CA TYR A 612 12.49 8.53 -11.26
C TYR A 612 10.96 8.31 -11.24
N HIS A 613 10.20 8.87 -12.21
CA HIS A 613 8.74 8.69 -12.25
C HIS A 613 8.28 7.36 -12.84
N ASN A 614 9.17 6.59 -13.46
CA ASN A 614 8.89 5.27 -14.01
C ASN A 614 9.20 4.16 -12.99
N GLY A 615 8.57 4.22 -11.83
CA GLY A 615 8.71 3.21 -10.79
C GLY A 615 9.90 3.41 -9.85
N GLY A 616 10.54 4.58 -9.82
CA GLY A 616 11.56 4.93 -8.82
C GLY A 616 10.98 4.97 -7.40
N ILE A 617 11.82 4.76 -6.41
CA ILE A 617 11.45 4.83 -4.98
C ILE A 617 11.59 6.28 -4.52
N TRP A 618 10.50 6.82 -3.98
CA TRP A 618 10.48 8.18 -3.47
C TRP A 618 10.29 8.21 -1.95
N PRO A 619 11.29 8.63 -1.17
CA PRO A 619 11.20 8.63 0.29
C PRO A 619 10.03 9.45 0.83
N PHE A 620 9.65 10.55 0.18
CA PHE A 620 8.49 11.33 0.64
C PHE A 620 7.17 10.57 0.47
N ILE A 621 7.02 9.79 -0.61
CA ILE A 621 5.88 8.88 -0.78
C ILE A 621 5.97 7.75 0.26
N GLY A 622 7.17 7.29 0.59
CA GLY A 622 7.43 6.32 1.65
C GLY A 622 6.86 6.76 3.00
N GLY A 623 7.02 8.03 3.37
CA GLY A 623 6.39 8.57 4.59
C GLY A 623 4.86 8.58 4.52
N MET A 624 4.28 8.87 3.36
CA MET A 624 2.83 8.80 3.14
C MET A 624 2.33 7.35 3.12
N TRP A 625 3.12 6.40 2.62
CA TRP A 625 2.85 4.97 2.67
C TRP A 625 2.74 4.47 4.11
N VAL A 626 3.66 4.84 4.98
CA VAL A 626 3.59 4.53 6.43
C VAL A 626 2.30 5.05 7.05
N ARG A 627 1.95 6.31 6.78
CA ARG A 627 0.70 6.95 7.26
C ARG A 627 -0.54 6.24 6.73
N PHE A 628 -0.55 5.88 5.46
CA PHE A 628 -1.62 5.14 4.80
C PHE A 628 -1.87 3.81 5.51
N ILE A 629 -0.84 3.00 5.73
CA ILE A 629 -0.91 1.72 6.43
C ILE A 629 -1.41 1.90 7.87
N HIS A 630 -0.86 2.89 8.59
CA HIS A 630 -1.24 3.17 9.96
C HIS A 630 -2.73 3.55 10.08
N ARG A 631 -3.22 4.45 9.20
CA ARG A 631 -4.63 4.87 9.18
C ARG A 631 -5.60 3.75 8.76
N LEU A 632 -5.14 2.74 8.02
CA LEU A 632 -5.91 1.51 7.75
C LEU A 632 -6.03 0.58 8.96
N GLY A 633 -5.31 0.86 10.07
CA GLY A 633 -5.32 0.09 11.30
C GLY A 633 -4.19 -0.95 11.40
N PHE A 634 -3.28 -1.02 10.44
CA PHE A 634 -2.17 -2.00 10.42
C PHE A 634 -0.90 -1.43 11.09
N HIS A 635 -1.02 -1.11 12.36
CA HIS A 635 -0.02 -0.37 13.12
C HIS A 635 1.38 -1.02 13.10
N GLU A 636 1.47 -2.32 13.34
CA GLU A 636 2.75 -3.04 13.37
C GLU A 636 3.47 -3.05 12.02
N VAL A 637 2.69 -3.19 10.95
CA VAL A 637 3.22 -3.11 9.58
C VAL A 637 3.73 -1.70 9.29
N ALA A 638 2.98 -0.67 9.71
CA ALA A 638 3.39 0.72 9.57
C ALA A 638 4.71 1.00 10.31
N CYS A 639 4.88 0.46 11.51
CA CYS A 639 6.13 0.59 12.27
C CYS A 639 7.32 -0.05 11.55
N ARG A 640 7.14 -1.22 10.95
CA ARG A 640 8.20 -1.88 10.16
C ARG A 640 8.54 -1.10 8.89
N GLU A 641 7.53 -0.62 8.17
CA GLU A 641 7.76 0.21 6.98
C GLU A 641 8.42 1.54 7.36
N LEU A 642 8.11 2.12 8.53
CA LEU A 642 8.81 3.29 9.06
C LEU A 642 10.30 3.00 9.32
N MET A 643 10.63 1.84 9.87
CA MET A 643 12.01 1.39 10.06
C MET A 643 12.75 1.27 8.73
N ARG A 644 12.11 0.66 7.71
CA ARG A 644 12.69 0.52 6.37
C ARG A 644 12.87 1.87 5.68
N LEU A 645 11.92 2.79 5.87
CA LEU A 645 12.03 4.17 5.39
C LEU A 645 13.19 4.92 6.07
N ALA A 646 13.35 4.75 7.39
CA ALA A 646 14.48 5.32 8.11
C ALA A 646 15.83 4.80 7.58
N GLN A 647 15.91 3.50 7.30
CA GLN A 647 17.08 2.87 6.70
C GLN A 647 17.37 3.41 5.30
N LEU A 648 16.33 3.62 4.47
CA LEU A 648 16.48 4.26 3.16
C LEU A 648 17.00 5.69 3.30
N ASN A 649 16.45 6.47 4.22
CA ASN A 649 16.84 7.86 4.46
C ASN A 649 18.27 7.97 5.06
N GLN A 650 18.73 6.92 5.78
CA GLN A 650 20.11 6.84 6.24
C GLN A 650 21.09 6.61 5.10
N LEU A 651 20.67 5.90 4.05
CA LEU A 651 21.52 5.71 2.87
C LEU A 651 21.80 7.06 2.23
N GLY A 652 23.05 7.33 1.95
CA GLY A 652 23.46 8.53 1.23
C GLY A 652 24.56 8.20 0.22
N ARG A 653 24.90 9.17 -0.62
CA ARG A 653 26.02 9.04 -1.56
C ARG A 653 27.33 9.44 -0.92
N ASP A 654 27.31 10.51 -0.14
CA ASP A 654 28.48 11.11 0.46
C ASP A 654 28.41 11.06 2.01
N HIS A 655 27.20 11.18 2.57
CA HIS A 655 26.98 11.20 4.02
C HIS A 655 25.77 10.35 4.42
N GLU A 656 25.71 9.90 5.65
CA GLU A 656 24.51 9.30 6.21
C GLU A 656 23.41 10.35 6.40
N TRP A 657 22.15 9.94 6.30
CA TRP A 657 20.97 10.76 6.50
C TRP A 657 20.84 11.93 5.51
N GLU A 658 21.17 11.67 4.24
CA GLU A 658 21.03 12.67 3.18
C GLU A 658 19.59 12.93 2.75
N PHE A 659 18.61 12.10 3.13
CA PHE A 659 17.21 12.27 2.69
C PHE A 659 17.11 12.56 1.20
N ASN A 660 17.64 11.66 0.39
CA ASN A 660 17.77 11.85 -1.05
C ASN A 660 16.40 12.00 -1.72
N GLU A 661 16.39 12.60 -2.90
CA GLU A 661 15.20 12.88 -3.69
C GLU A 661 14.46 11.58 -4.04
N TRP A 662 15.18 10.62 -4.63
CA TRP A 662 14.66 9.31 -4.97
C TRP A 662 15.76 8.25 -4.90
N ALA A 663 15.36 6.99 -5.01
CA ALA A 663 16.28 5.86 -5.10
C ALA A 663 15.89 4.94 -6.27
N HIS A 664 16.89 4.28 -6.85
CA HIS A 664 16.68 3.30 -7.91
C HIS A 664 15.92 2.08 -7.38
N ALA A 665 14.80 1.71 -8.00
CA ALA A 665 13.86 0.75 -7.43
C ALA A 665 14.41 -0.68 -7.26
N THR A 666 15.38 -1.10 -8.07
CA THR A 666 15.96 -2.45 -7.96
C THR A 666 17.18 -2.51 -7.04
N THR A 667 18.00 -1.45 -7.04
CA THR A 667 19.27 -1.46 -6.31
C THR A 667 19.21 -0.73 -4.97
N GLY A 668 18.19 0.12 -4.75
CA GLY A 668 18.10 1.00 -3.59
C GLY A 668 19.14 2.13 -3.57
N ARG A 669 19.89 2.32 -4.67
CA ARG A 669 20.91 3.37 -4.75
C ARG A 669 20.28 4.74 -4.64
N PRO A 670 20.74 5.61 -3.73
CA PRO A 670 20.30 6.99 -3.62
C PRO A 670 20.60 7.79 -4.89
N MET A 671 19.61 8.55 -5.34
CA MET A 671 19.63 9.33 -6.59
C MET A 671 19.04 10.72 -6.35
N GLY A 672 19.16 11.59 -7.36
CA GLY A 672 18.66 12.96 -7.29
C GLY A 672 19.49 13.85 -6.36
N LYS A 673 18.86 14.83 -5.74
CA LYS A 673 19.50 15.79 -4.83
C LYS A 673 19.44 15.29 -3.39
N ALA A 674 20.48 15.62 -2.61
CA ALA A 674 20.53 15.32 -1.17
C ALA A 674 19.78 16.39 -0.36
N TYR A 675 19.37 16.02 0.85
CA TYR A 675 18.64 16.88 1.79
C TYR A 675 17.37 17.49 1.17
N GLN A 676 16.55 16.62 0.56
CA GLN A 676 15.27 17.01 0.01
C GLN A 676 14.26 17.35 1.13
N ALA A 677 13.68 18.55 1.04
CA ALA A 677 12.78 19.07 2.08
C ALA A 677 11.56 18.18 2.30
N TRP A 678 10.87 17.76 1.23
CA TRP A 678 9.69 16.91 1.35
C TRP A 678 10.00 15.48 1.84
N SER A 679 11.20 14.93 1.54
CA SER A 679 11.61 13.62 2.05
C SER A 679 11.79 13.65 3.57
N ALA A 680 12.47 14.67 4.08
CA ALA A 680 12.65 14.88 5.52
C ALA A 680 11.31 15.18 6.22
N ALA A 681 10.49 16.08 5.65
CA ALA A 681 9.19 16.47 6.21
C ALA A 681 8.21 15.30 6.30
N SER A 682 8.12 14.48 5.24
CA SER A 682 7.23 13.33 5.21
C SER A 682 7.64 12.24 6.20
N PHE A 683 8.95 12.02 6.38
CA PHE A 683 9.47 11.12 7.41
C PHE A 683 9.12 11.61 8.84
N ILE A 684 9.31 12.90 9.12
CA ILE A 684 8.91 13.50 10.40
C ILE A 684 7.42 13.26 10.68
N ARG A 685 6.56 13.52 9.69
CA ARG A 685 5.13 13.33 9.84
C ARG A 685 4.77 11.85 10.06
N ALA A 686 5.41 10.93 9.35
CA ALA A 686 5.22 9.50 9.56
C ALA A 686 5.58 9.07 10.99
N CYS A 687 6.72 9.54 11.52
CA CYS A 687 7.11 9.30 12.92
C CYS A 687 6.06 9.80 13.92
N GLN A 688 5.49 10.98 13.68
CA GLN A 688 4.48 11.56 14.57
C GLN A 688 3.14 10.82 14.51
N GLU A 689 2.71 10.40 13.30
CA GLU A 689 1.41 9.75 13.12
C GLU A 689 1.37 8.33 13.67
N VAL A 690 2.44 7.54 13.59
CA VAL A 690 2.44 6.18 14.15
C VAL A 690 2.24 6.15 15.68
N GLU A 691 2.49 7.26 16.37
CA GLU A 691 2.21 7.44 17.80
C GLU A 691 0.76 7.86 18.09
N ALA A 692 0.06 8.42 17.12
CA ALA A 692 -1.30 8.89 17.27
C ALA A 692 -2.33 7.75 17.17
N ASP A 693 -3.53 7.98 17.68
CA ASP A 693 -4.64 7.06 17.48
C ASP A 693 -5.13 7.10 16.02
N PRO A 694 -5.08 5.98 15.26
CA PRO A 694 -5.54 5.97 13.87
C PRO A 694 -6.97 6.48 13.70
N LYS A 695 -7.85 6.23 14.66
CA LYS A 695 -9.26 6.68 14.62
C LYS A 695 -9.39 8.20 14.66
N ARG A 696 -8.49 8.88 15.37
CA ARG A 696 -8.50 10.36 15.42
C ARG A 696 -7.96 10.99 14.15
N LEU A 697 -7.09 10.27 13.43
CA LEU A 697 -6.46 10.74 12.19
C LEU A 697 -7.39 10.66 10.97
N LEU A 698 -8.45 9.83 11.03
CA LEU A 698 -9.44 9.73 9.95
C LEU A 698 -10.39 10.93 9.91
N ASP A 699 -10.51 11.66 11.01
CA ASP A 699 -11.37 12.84 11.13
C ASP A 699 -10.64 14.15 10.76
N GLU A 700 -9.32 14.13 10.60
CA GLU A 700 -8.49 15.26 10.15
C GLU A 700 -8.44 15.33 8.60
#